data_90a8f7d3145cb21bbafa71d166dfa496
#
_entry.id   90a8f7d3145cb21bbafa71d166dfa496
#
_cell.length_a   1.000
_cell.length_b   1.000
_cell.length_c   1.000
_cell.angle_alpha   90.00
_cell.angle_beta   90.00
_cell.angle_gamma   90.00
#
_symmetry.space_group_name_H-M   'P 1'
#
loop_
_entity.id
_entity.type
_entity.pdbx_description
1 polymer ?
#
loop_
_entity_poly.entity_id
_entity_poly.type
_entity_poly.pdbx_seq_one_letter_code
_entity_poly.pdbx_strand_id
1 'polypeptide(L)'
;MALNEKHLWIRLGDMTFFSYLRTMNNKGTHTTNPELELAWQFIERTGVNVFLTGKAGTGKTTFLRQLRERSPKRMVVVAPTGVAAINAGGVTIHSFFQFPLAPYVPGGLFNSKDEKYRFSKEKKNIIRTLDLLVIDEISMVRADLLDQIDAVLRLHKDRHRPFGGVQLLMIGDLSQLAPVVKESEWNLLREYYDTPYFFGSRALQQTQHVTIELQHVYRQTDLKFIKILNEVRENRLTDKSLALLNERCAGVTTKFTENAVHAELTTQNSELNDGTIRLTTHNATANSYNEERMNALKGVRFTFKATVTGTFPESSYPAEESLVLKKGCQVMFLKNDSQGSRYYNGKLGIVTAVDATKICVQGIDDDDIVEVEPEVWTNARYVIDKETKEIREEIEGEFRQYPLRLAWAITVHKSQGLTFDRAVLDVNAAFAAGQVYVALSRCRTLEGLMLTAPLSASAVRTDIAVGNYMSAELEQARHTATHLAALQRDYYLYLLTELFSFTALERDFHRMLRLIDEHLYKVYPLLLKMYKQTDEQFAREVTAVSNSFYRQYAALVVQTDDYATDKLLAERIHKAAVYFADHLDELLKPLIERTRLDSDNQDIKERITESVYALQQSFAQKRHLLARVIAHGFSVASYLKDKAVGMLNAEQPAKRERKSKATEKIEVDRNSDIKHPKLFRNLRAWRAARAEELGRPVYNVLNHKTLIGIVNELPTSGKELLRMPGFGKKSLEMFGKEILAIVQEYMEDNPM
;
A
#
# COMPACT_ATOMS: atom_id res chain seq x y z
N MET A 1 36.39 41.61 -6.20
CA MET A 1 35.76 41.60 -4.84
C MET A 1 34.29 41.20 -4.95
N ALA A 2 33.99 40.09 -5.63
CA ALA A 2 32.59 39.65 -5.84
C ALA A 2 32.43 38.10 -5.81
N LEU A 3 33.30 37.41 -5.08
CA LEU A 3 33.35 35.94 -5.02
C LEU A 3 33.16 35.34 -3.61
N ASN A 4 32.86 36.15 -2.59
CA ASN A 4 32.81 35.70 -1.20
C ASN A 4 31.40 35.65 -0.58
N GLU A 5 30.36 36.15 -1.24
CA GLU A 5 29.01 36.16 -0.65
C GLU A 5 28.23 34.84 -0.86
N LYS A 6 28.48 34.12 -1.94
CA LYS A 6 27.77 32.84 -2.18
C LYS A 6 28.17 31.73 -1.21
N HIS A 7 29.38 31.72 -0.68
CA HIS A 7 29.82 30.72 0.31
C HIS A 7 29.37 31.05 1.74
N LEU A 8 29.03 32.29 2.06
CA LEU A 8 28.55 32.68 3.38
C LEU A 8 27.08 32.31 3.59
N TRP A 9 26.27 32.41 2.55
CA TRP A 9 24.83 32.03 2.61
C TRP A 9 24.62 30.52 2.72
N ILE A 10 25.48 29.70 2.14
CA ILE A 10 25.42 28.22 2.27
C ILE A 10 25.74 27.78 3.72
N ARG A 11 26.68 28.46 4.40
CA ARG A 11 27.00 28.20 5.81
C ARG A 11 25.91 28.67 6.79
N LEU A 12 25.19 29.74 6.49
CA LEU A 12 24.09 30.23 7.32
C LEU A 12 22.82 29.36 7.15
N GLY A 13 22.56 28.81 5.96
CA GLY A 13 21.48 27.85 5.70
C GLY A 13 21.66 26.54 6.49
N ASP A 14 22.87 26.01 6.47
CA ASP A 14 23.20 24.78 7.23
C ASP A 14 23.14 25.03 8.75
N MET A 15 23.58 26.17 9.25
CA MET A 15 23.51 26.50 10.68
C MET A 15 22.09 26.73 11.20
N THR A 16 21.18 27.30 10.42
CA THR A 16 19.77 27.49 10.82
C THR A 16 18.99 26.19 10.78
N PHE A 17 19.26 25.33 9.81
CA PHE A 17 18.63 23.99 9.73
C PHE A 17 19.09 23.10 10.90
N PHE A 18 20.39 23.05 11.19
CA PHE A 18 20.92 22.28 12.32
C PHE A 18 20.56 22.90 13.68
N SER A 19 20.39 24.21 13.80
CA SER A 19 19.91 24.84 15.03
C SER A 19 18.44 24.60 15.27
N TYR A 20 17.60 24.54 14.21
CA TYR A 20 16.19 24.15 14.29
C TYR A 20 16.03 22.71 14.75
N LEU A 21 16.79 21.76 14.20
CA LEU A 21 16.82 20.36 14.67
C LEU A 21 17.33 20.23 16.13
N ARG A 22 18.26 21.09 16.55
CA ARG A 22 18.77 21.10 17.93
C ARG A 22 17.76 21.65 18.94
N THR A 23 16.90 22.57 18.54
CA THR A 23 15.87 23.17 19.42
C THR A 23 14.71 22.20 19.67
N MET A 24 14.40 21.30 18.73
CA MET A 24 13.40 20.25 18.89
C MET A 24 13.90 19.08 19.76
N ASN A 25 15.21 18.91 19.95
CA ASN A 25 15.84 17.77 20.63
C ASN A 25 15.96 17.88 22.17
N ASN A 26 15.38 18.87 22.83
CA ASN A 26 15.57 19.09 24.26
C ASN A 26 14.64 18.28 25.17
N LYS A 27 14.09 17.14 24.69
CA LYS A 27 13.38 16.16 25.54
C LYS A 27 13.76 14.72 25.17
N GLY A 28 14.85 14.22 25.75
CA GLY A 28 15.13 12.77 25.79
C GLY A 28 16.35 12.30 25.02
N THR A 29 17.30 11.75 25.74
CA THR A 29 18.58 11.17 25.34
C THR A 29 18.44 9.97 24.38
N HIS A 30 18.36 10.23 23.07
CA HIS A 30 18.76 9.32 22.03
C HIS A 30 19.42 10.14 20.91
N THR A 31 20.61 9.73 20.46
CA THR A 31 21.29 10.28 19.29
C THR A 31 20.41 9.98 18.06
N THR A 32 19.48 10.87 17.75
CA THR A 32 18.60 10.75 16.59
C THR A 32 19.42 11.07 15.33
N ASN A 33 19.42 10.10 14.40
CA ASN A 33 19.99 10.29 13.07
C ASN A 33 19.15 11.35 12.33
N PRO A 34 19.76 12.52 11.93
CA PRO A 34 19.00 13.63 11.36
C PRO A 34 18.32 13.29 10.03
N GLU A 35 18.91 12.41 9.22
CA GLU A 35 18.32 11.97 7.96
C GLU A 35 17.05 11.12 8.20
N LEU A 36 17.04 10.31 9.24
CA LEU A 36 15.84 9.53 9.61
C LEU A 36 14.72 10.42 10.14
N GLU A 37 15.07 11.46 10.91
CA GLU A 37 14.08 12.45 11.37
C GLU A 37 13.52 13.24 10.19
N LEU A 38 14.36 13.64 9.23
CA LEU A 38 13.91 14.28 7.99
C LEU A 38 12.96 13.40 7.19
N ALA A 39 13.30 12.11 7.02
CA ALA A 39 12.43 11.14 6.36
C ALA A 39 11.08 11.01 7.07
N TRP A 40 11.09 10.96 8.40
CA TRP A 40 9.89 10.92 9.21
C TRP A 40 8.98 12.13 8.96
N GLN A 41 9.55 13.34 8.95
CA GLN A 41 8.80 14.56 8.72
C GLN A 41 8.19 14.63 7.31
N PHE A 42 8.93 14.20 6.28
CA PHE A 42 8.38 14.09 4.93
C PHE A 42 7.21 13.10 4.84
N ILE A 43 7.36 11.94 5.48
CA ILE A 43 6.33 10.89 5.46
C ILE A 43 5.07 11.35 6.20
N GLU A 44 5.21 11.89 7.42
CA GLU A 44 4.05 12.17 8.27
C GLU A 44 3.35 13.49 7.93
N ARG A 45 4.10 14.50 7.48
CA ARG A 45 3.59 15.87 7.35
C ARG A 45 3.50 16.37 5.93
N THR A 46 3.82 15.54 4.94
CA THR A 46 3.68 15.89 3.52
C THR A 46 3.03 14.78 2.71
N GLY A 47 2.65 15.10 1.45
CA GLY A 47 2.23 14.12 0.45
C GLY A 47 3.33 13.80 -0.57
N VAL A 48 4.55 14.27 -0.35
CA VAL A 48 5.70 14.07 -1.25
C VAL A 48 6.20 12.64 -1.14
N ASN A 49 6.45 11.98 -2.26
CA ASN A 49 7.05 10.65 -2.28
C ASN A 49 8.49 10.70 -1.73
N VAL A 50 8.92 9.64 -1.05
CA VAL A 50 10.25 9.57 -0.44
C VAL A 50 11.00 8.38 -1.01
N PHE A 51 12.21 8.62 -1.51
CA PHE A 51 13.20 7.58 -1.77
C PHE A 51 14.23 7.59 -0.64
N LEU A 52 14.10 6.62 0.28
CA LEU A 52 15.02 6.43 1.40
C LEU A 52 16.13 5.46 0.97
N THR A 53 17.29 6.00 0.68
CA THR A 53 18.46 5.21 0.26
C THR A 53 19.57 5.26 1.30
N GLY A 54 20.64 4.53 1.05
CA GLY A 54 21.82 4.50 1.91
C GLY A 54 22.52 3.16 1.83
N LYS A 55 23.76 3.14 2.29
CA LYS A 55 24.64 1.99 2.28
C LYS A 55 24.04 0.78 3.03
N ALA A 56 24.60 -0.40 2.79
CA ALA A 56 24.22 -1.56 3.58
C ALA A 56 24.50 -1.30 5.09
N GLY A 57 23.54 -1.60 5.95
CA GLY A 57 23.71 -1.41 7.40
C GLY A 57 23.48 0.01 7.93
N THR A 58 22.82 0.90 7.18
CA THR A 58 22.48 2.26 7.63
C THR A 58 21.16 2.37 8.40
N GLY A 59 20.49 1.25 8.73
CA GLY A 59 19.31 1.28 9.59
C GLY A 59 17.96 1.38 8.88
N LYS A 60 17.89 1.25 7.53
CA LYS A 60 16.63 1.32 6.74
C LYS A 60 15.53 0.41 7.27
N THR A 61 15.83 -0.85 7.53
CA THR A 61 14.86 -1.84 8.06
C THR A 61 14.40 -1.50 9.47
N THR A 62 15.28 -0.96 10.32
CA THR A 62 14.94 -0.51 11.67
C THR A 62 13.98 0.68 11.60
N PHE A 63 14.23 1.63 10.70
CA PHE A 63 13.34 2.76 10.44
C PHE A 63 11.95 2.29 9.99
N LEU A 64 11.88 1.35 9.04
CA LEU A 64 10.61 0.79 8.58
C LEU A 64 9.82 0.16 9.73
N ARG A 65 10.48 -0.57 10.63
CA ARG A 65 9.83 -1.16 11.82
C ARG A 65 9.23 -0.07 12.71
N GLN A 66 10.01 0.97 13.03
CA GLN A 66 9.53 2.10 13.84
C GLN A 66 8.36 2.84 13.17
N LEU A 67 8.43 3.00 11.85
CA LEU A 67 7.36 3.65 11.08
C LEU A 67 6.05 2.86 11.18
N ARG A 68 6.10 1.53 11.06
CA ARG A 68 4.93 0.66 11.21
C ARG A 68 4.28 0.75 12.59
N GLU A 69 5.08 0.92 13.64
CA GLU A 69 4.60 0.98 15.02
C GLU A 69 3.99 2.34 15.38
N ARG A 70 4.46 3.43 14.78
CA ARG A 70 4.17 4.80 15.24
C ARG A 70 3.39 5.66 14.27
N SER A 71 3.44 5.36 12.97
CA SER A 71 2.79 6.19 11.97
C SER A 71 1.26 6.07 12.05
N PRO A 72 0.53 7.18 12.08
CA PRO A 72 -0.93 7.19 11.99
C PRO A 72 -1.44 6.93 10.56
N LYS A 73 -0.56 6.96 9.55
CA LYS A 73 -0.94 6.73 8.15
C LYS A 73 -1.30 5.26 7.93
N ARG A 74 -2.36 5.04 7.21
CA ARG A 74 -2.78 3.71 6.77
C ARG A 74 -1.80 3.23 5.71
N MET A 75 -0.97 2.26 6.08
CA MET A 75 0.11 1.79 5.21
C MET A 75 -0.02 0.32 4.83
N VAL A 76 0.58 0.02 3.70
CA VAL A 76 0.85 -1.34 3.23
C VAL A 76 2.34 -1.42 2.87
N VAL A 77 3.00 -2.48 3.32
CA VAL A 77 4.40 -2.76 3.01
C VAL A 77 4.46 -3.86 1.97
N VAL A 78 5.18 -3.60 0.88
CA VAL A 78 5.39 -4.59 -0.17
C VAL A 78 6.87 -4.69 -0.55
N ALA A 79 7.28 -5.84 -1.11
CA ALA A 79 8.62 -6.04 -1.61
C ALA A 79 8.62 -6.89 -2.90
N PRO A 80 9.68 -6.86 -3.72
CA PRO A 80 9.74 -7.62 -4.98
C PRO A 80 9.85 -9.13 -4.78
N THR A 81 10.44 -9.60 -3.67
CA THR A 81 10.68 -11.02 -3.39
C THR A 81 10.05 -11.46 -2.08
N GLY A 82 9.74 -12.78 -1.95
CA GLY A 82 9.16 -13.33 -0.73
C GLY A 82 10.06 -13.13 0.50
N VAL A 83 11.36 -13.33 0.37
CA VAL A 83 12.33 -13.13 1.47
C VAL A 83 12.38 -11.67 1.91
N ALA A 84 12.44 -10.73 0.97
CA ALA A 84 12.40 -9.30 1.29
C ALA A 84 11.08 -8.90 1.96
N ALA A 85 9.95 -9.43 1.48
CA ALA A 85 8.64 -9.19 2.05
C ALA A 85 8.55 -9.66 3.51
N ILE A 86 9.02 -10.88 3.80
CA ILE A 86 9.06 -11.42 5.17
C ILE A 86 9.95 -10.55 6.07
N ASN A 87 11.13 -10.15 5.60
CA ASN A 87 12.07 -9.31 6.37
C ASN A 87 11.50 -7.90 6.65
N ALA A 88 10.77 -7.35 5.69
CA ALA A 88 10.08 -6.05 5.82
C ALA A 88 8.81 -6.14 6.69
N GLY A 89 8.33 -7.36 6.98
CA GLY A 89 7.05 -7.62 7.62
C GLY A 89 5.88 -7.19 6.73
N GLY A 90 5.93 -7.53 5.46
CA GLY A 90 4.91 -7.21 4.47
C GLY A 90 4.63 -8.39 3.54
N VAL A 91 4.11 -8.09 2.35
CA VAL A 91 3.77 -9.08 1.32
C VAL A 91 4.47 -8.77 0.00
N THR A 92 4.50 -9.74 -0.94
CA THR A 92 5.09 -9.43 -2.26
C THR A 92 4.18 -8.51 -3.07
N ILE A 93 4.78 -7.67 -3.94
CA ILE A 93 4.04 -6.78 -4.86
C ILE A 93 3.03 -7.60 -5.67
N HIS A 94 3.46 -8.72 -6.24
CA HIS A 94 2.61 -9.60 -7.06
C HIS A 94 1.43 -10.16 -6.27
N SER A 95 1.65 -10.58 -5.02
CA SER A 95 0.57 -11.07 -4.14
C SER A 95 -0.41 -9.95 -3.77
N PHE A 96 0.11 -8.78 -3.36
CA PHE A 96 -0.76 -7.67 -2.96
C PHE A 96 -1.62 -7.16 -4.11
N PHE A 97 -1.04 -6.92 -5.27
CA PHE A 97 -1.75 -6.38 -6.43
C PHE A 97 -2.33 -7.45 -7.36
N GLN A 98 -2.12 -8.74 -7.05
CA GLN A 98 -2.55 -9.89 -7.87
C GLN A 98 -2.04 -9.80 -9.31
N PHE A 99 -0.78 -9.37 -9.49
CA PHE A 99 -0.17 -9.22 -10.79
C PHE A 99 0.30 -10.57 -11.38
N PRO A 100 0.15 -10.79 -12.68
CA PRO A 100 0.82 -11.89 -13.36
C PRO A 100 2.34 -11.67 -13.40
N LEU A 101 3.09 -12.76 -13.50
CA LEU A 101 4.54 -12.71 -13.71
C LEU A 101 4.86 -12.43 -15.19
N ALA A 102 4.42 -11.29 -15.69
CA ALA A 102 4.60 -10.86 -17.08
C ALA A 102 4.90 -9.36 -17.15
N PRO A 103 5.64 -8.89 -18.17
CA PRO A 103 5.88 -7.47 -18.35
C PRO A 103 4.59 -6.67 -18.52
N TYR A 104 4.57 -5.47 -17.95
CA TYR A 104 3.47 -4.54 -18.14
C TYR A 104 3.78 -3.55 -19.27
N VAL A 105 2.90 -3.49 -20.27
CA VAL A 105 2.98 -2.53 -21.36
C VAL A 105 1.99 -1.40 -21.11
N PRO A 106 2.43 -0.12 -21.11
CA PRO A 106 1.54 1.03 -20.94
C PRO A 106 0.44 1.08 -22.00
N GLY A 107 -0.81 1.28 -21.57
CA GLY A 107 -1.97 1.24 -22.48
C GLY A 107 -2.49 -0.15 -22.81
N GLY A 108 -1.81 -1.20 -22.39
CA GLY A 108 -2.34 -2.57 -22.36
C GLY A 108 -3.61 -2.57 -21.49
N LEU A 109 -4.69 -3.09 -22.06
CA LEU A 109 -6.02 -3.06 -21.45
C LEU A 109 -6.03 -3.75 -20.09
N PHE A 110 -5.91 -2.97 -19.02
CA PHE A 110 -6.57 -3.34 -17.76
C PHE A 110 -8.08 -3.24 -17.98
N ASN A 111 -8.62 -4.19 -18.74
CA ASN A 111 -10.06 -4.29 -18.82
C ASN A 111 -10.58 -4.70 -17.45
N SER A 112 -11.31 -3.79 -16.81
CA SER A 112 -12.06 -4.07 -15.58
C SER A 112 -13.09 -5.21 -15.76
N LYS A 113 -13.24 -5.72 -16.97
CA LYS A 113 -14.05 -6.88 -17.34
C LYS A 113 -13.28 -8.20 -17.34
N ASP A 114 -11.94 -8.18 -17.33
CA ASP A 114 -11.17 -9.42 -17.18
C ASP A 114 -11.32 -9.94 -15.76
N GLU A 115 -11.88 -11.13 -15.62
CA GLU A 115 -12.14 -11.80 -14.33
C GLU A 115 -10.87 -11.94 -13.47
N LYS A 116 -9.69 -11.93 -14.08
CA LYS A 116 -8.38 -12.02 -13.41
C LYS A 116 -8.05 -10.84 -12.48
N TYR A 117 -8.69 -9.67 -12.64
CA TYR A 117 -8.43 -8.47 -11.85
C TYR A 117 -9.61 -8.04 -10.97
N ARG A 118 -10.53 -8.95 -10.68
CA ARG A 118 -11.64 -8.69 -9.77
C ARG A 118 -11.17 -8.74 -8.31
N PHE A 119 -10.65 -7.62 -7.83
CA PHE A 119 -10.40 -7.50 -6.39
C PHE A 119 -11.69 -7.71 -5.58
N SER A 120 -11.54 -8.39 -4.44
CA SER A 120 -12.59 -8.47 -3.44
C SER A 120 -13.00 -7.06 -2.98
N LYS A 121 -14.21 -6.92 -2.44
CA LYS A 121 -14.67 -5.64 -1.87
C LYS A 121 -13.70 -5.14 -0.79
N GLU A 122 -13.22 -6.03 0.06
CA GLU A 122 -12.26 -5.71 1.11
C GLU A 122 -10.94 -5.17 0.55
N LYS A 123 -10.39 -5.82 -0.49
CA LYS A 123 -9.17 -5.36 -1.17
C LYS A 123 -9.33 -3.96 -1.78
N LYS A 124 -10.46 -3.72 -2.43
CA LYS A 124 -10.78 -2.38 -2.96
C LYS A 124 -10.82 -1.34 -1.85
N ASN A 125 -11.35 -1.68 -0.68
CA ASN A 125 -11.44 -0.79 0.46
C ASN A 125 -10.07 -0.49 1.06
N ILE A 126 -9.17 -1.48 1.14
CA ILE A 126 -7.77 -1.27 1.53
C ILE A 126 -7.13 -0.25 0.58
N ILE A 127 -7.21 -0.46 -0.73
CA ILE A 127 -6.61 0.45 -1.73
C ILE A 127 -7.20 1.85 -1.64
N ARG A 128 -8.51 1.98 -1.52
CA ARG A 128 -9.20 3.29 -1.43
C ARG A 128 -8.80 4.09 -0.20
N THR A 129 -8.56 3.42 0.91
CA THR A 129 -8.21 4.04 2.19
C THR A 129 -6.71 4.10 2.46
N LEU A 130 -5.87 3.64 1.54
CA LEU A 130 -4.41 3.61 1.67
C LEU A 130 -3.84 5.03 1.59
N ASP A 131 -3.03 5.43 2.59
CA ASP A 131 -2.34 6.72 2.62
C ASP A 131 -0.89 6.60 2.19
N LEU A 132 -0.23 5.49 2.55
CA LEU A 132 1.18 5.24 2.32
C LEU A 132 1.43 3.82 1.78
N LEU A 133 2.08 3.73 0.63
CA LEU A 133 2.59 2.47 0.09
C LEU A 133 4.10 2.44 0.30
N VAL A 134 4.56 1.50 1.12
CA VAL A 134 6.00 1.26 1.33
C VAL A 134 6.45 0.15 0.39
N ILE A 135 7.49 0.43 -0.39
CA ILE A 135 8.11 -0.53 -1.30
C ILE A 135 9.55 -0.73 -0.83
N ASP A 136 9.80 -1.85 -0.14
CA ASP A 136 11.14 -2.21 0.29
C ASP A 136 11.92 -2.89 -0.85
N GLU A 137 13.25 -2.80 -0.84
CA GLU A 137 14.14 -3.27 -1.90
C GLU A 137 13.75 -2.75 -3.29
N ILE A 138 13.46 -1.44 -3.36
CA ILE A 138 13.01 -0.77 -4.61
C ILE A 138 14.02 -0.91 -5.75
N SER A 139 15.32 -1.10 -5.47
CA SER A 139 16.35 -1.30 -6.48
C SER A 139 16.08 -2.50 -7.40
N MET A 140 15.35 -3.50 -6.92
CA MET A 140 14.96 -4.69 -7.67
C MET A 140 13.60 -4.55 -8.38
N VAL A 141 12.91 -3.43 -8.23
CA VAL A 141 11.60 -3.18 -8.84
C VAL A 141 11.78 -2.56 -10.23
N ARG A 142 11.14 -3.18 -11.23
CA ARG A 142 11.17 -2.69 -12.61
C ARG A 142 10.27 -1.46 -12.80
N ALA A 143 10.63 -0.62 -13.77
CA ALA A 143 9.86 0.57 -14.13
C ALA A 143 8.42 0.23 -14.53
N ASP A 144 8.23 -0.80 -15.36
CA ASP A 144 6.91 -1.26 -15.79
C ASP A 144 6.06 -1.80 -14.64
N LEU A 145 6.66 -2.48 -13.66
CA LEU A 145 5.96 -2.96 -12.47
C LEU A 145 5.46 -1.79 -11.59
N LEU A 146 6.26 -0.71 -11.50
CA LEU A 146 5.85 0.48 -10.75
C LEU A 146 4.71 1.23 -11.48
N ASP A 147 4.74 1.29 -12.81
CA ASP A 147 3.62 1.85 -13.60
C ASP A 147 2.36 0.97 -13.52
N GLN A 148 2.52 -0.35 -13.38
CA GLN A 148 1.40 -1.26 -13.15
C GLN A 148 0.74 -1.01 -11.79
N ILE A 149 1.53 -0.72 -10.75
CA ILE A 149 1.02 -0.28 -9.43
C ILE A 149 0.24 1.03 -9.59
N ASP A 150 0.78 2.02 -10.31
CA ASP A 150 0.10 3.28 -10.60
C ASP A 150 -1.27 3.05 -11.24
N ALA A 151 -1.33 2.22 -12.29
CA ALA A 151 -2.57 1.93 -13.01
C ALA A 151 -3.67 1.37 -12.07
N VAL A 152 -3.32 0.47 -11.17
CA VAL A 152 -4.26 -0.10 -10.19
C VAL A 152 -4.70 0.94 -9.16
N LEU A 153 -3.77 1.73 -8.63
CA LEU A 153 -4.08 2.76 -7.64
C LEU A 153 -4.96 3.86 -8.23
N ARG A 154 -4.68 4.31 -9.46
CA ARG A 154 -5.55 5.25 -10.19
C ARG A 154 -6.95 4.68 -10.43
N LEU A 155 -7.05 3.42 -10.84
CA LEU A 155 -8.35 2.78 -11.12
C LEU A 155 -9.26 2.75 -9.88
N HIS A 156 -8.70 2.50 -8.70
CA HIS A 156 -9.49 2.25 -7.50
C HIS A 156 -9.58 3.44 -6.53
N LYS A 157 -8.71 4.46 -6.65
CA LYS A 157 -8.68 5.61 -5.75
C LYS A 157 -8.93 6.94 -6.47
N ASP A 158 -7.96 7.44 -7.25
CA ASP A 158 -8.11 8.69 -8.01
C ASP A 158 -7.46 8.55 -9.39
N ARG A 159 -8.28 8.59 -10.45
CA ARG A 159 -7.82 8.40 -11.83
C ARG A 159 -6.92 9.52 -12.36
N HIS A 160 -7.03 10.70 -11.79
CA HIS A 160 -6.34 11.90 -12.27
C HIS A 160 -4.99 12.13 -11.62
N ARG A 161 -4.72 11.48 -10.50
CA ARG A 161 -3.48 11.65 -9.75
C ARG A 161 -2.56 10.44 -9.91
N PRO A 162 -1.26 10.65 -10.14
CA PRO A 162 -0.29 9.57 -10.09
C PRO A 162 -0.42 8.78 -8.79
N PHE A 163 -0.29 7.47 -8.88
CA PHE A 163 -0.48 6.51 -7.79
C PHE A 163 -1.81 6.67 -7.03
N GLY A 164 -2.83 7.20 -7.70
CA GLY A 164 -4.12 7.49 -7.07
C GLY A 164 -4.03 8.50 -5.93
N GLY A 165 -2.95 9.28 -5.84
CA GLY A 165 -2.65 10.19 -4.75
C GLY A 165 -2.18 9.50 -3.46
N VAL A 166 -1.78 8.24 -3.52
CA VAL A 166 -1.08 7.52 -2.43
C VAL A 166 0.37 8.02 -2.38
N GLN A 167 0.85 8.31 -1.18
CA GLN A 167 2.27 8.62 -0.99
C GLN A 167 3.10 7.33 -1.08
N LEU A 168 4.24 7.38 -1.77
CA LEU A 168 5.19 6.27 -1.84
C LEU A 168 6.36 6.52 -0.88
N LEU A 169 6.73 5.46 -0.14
CA LEU A 169 8.03 5.34 0.53
C LEU A 169 8.79 4.21 -0.16
N MET A 170 9.78 4.57 -0.95
CA MET A 170 10.64 3.66 -1.68
C MET A 170 11.94 3.47 -0.89
N ILE A 171 12.23 2.25 -0.42
CA ILE A 171 13.41 1.95 0.38
C ILE A 171 14.34 1.05 -0.42
N GLY A 172 15.62 1.39 -0.51
CA GLY A 172 16.58 0.56 -1.20
C GLY A 172 17.94 1.22 -1.39
N ASP A 173 18.84 0.52 -2.08
CA ASP A 173 20.16 1.00 -2.46
C ASP A 173 20.42 0.60 -3.91
N LEU A 174 20.41 1.58 -4.82
CA LEU A 174 20.61 1.36 -6.26
C LEU A 174 21.99 0.80 -6.64
N SER A 175 22.95 0.87 -5.73
CA SER A 175 24.26 0.24 -5.93
C SER A 175 24.25 -1.26 -5.59
N GLN A 176 23.11 -1.77 -5.07
CA GLN A 176 22.91 -3.20 -4.82
C GLN A 176 22.32 -3.90 -6.06
N LEU A 177 21.46 -4.89 -5.85
CA LEU A 177 20.94 -5.70 -6.94
C LEU A 177 20.01 -4.93 -7.86
N ALA A 178 20.28 -5.01 -9.15
CA ALA A 178 19.44 -4.46 -10.21
C ALA A 178 18.17 -5.31 -10.42
N PRO A 179 17.14 -4.75 -11.07
CA PRO A 179 15.98 -5.52 -11.52
C PRO A 179 16.39 -6.63 -12.48
N VAL A 180 15.81 -7.81 -12.33
CA VAL A 180 16.02 -8.91 -13.26
C VAL A 180 15.08 -8.77 -14.44
N VAL A 181 15.64 -8.59 -15.63
CA VAL A 181 14.89 -8.48 -16.90
C VAL A 181 15.49 -9.46 -17.90
N LYS A 182 14.66 -10.32 -18.48
CA LYS A 182 15.10 -11.20 -19.58
C LYS A 182 15.24 -10.37 -20.84
N GLU A 183 16.16 -10.75 -21.72
CA GLU A 183 16.40 -10.04 -22.98
C GLU A 183 15.12 -9.94 -23.84
N SER A 184 14.34 -11.01 -23.90
CA SER A 184 13.04 -11.00 -24.60
C SER A 184 12.04 -10.02 -24.03
N GLU A 185 12.02 -9.85 -22.69
CA GLU A 185 11.17 -8.90 -22.00
C GLU A 185 11.66 -7.45 -22.22
N TRP A 186 12.98 -7.25 -22.15
CA TRP A 186 13.57 -5.93 -22.41
C TRP A 186 13.36 -5.46 -23.84
N ASN A 187 13.43 -6.35 -24.82
CA ASN A 187 13.12 -6.01 -26.21
C ASN A 187 11.69 -5.46 -26.41
N LEU A 188 10.75 -5.88 -25.56
CA LEU A 188 9.40 -5.33 -25.53
C LEU A 188 9.32 -4.00 -24.75
N LEU A 189 10.00 -3.93 -23.59
CA LEU A 189 9.87 -2.80 -22.66
C LEU A 189 10.68 -1.57 -23.10
N ARG A 190 11.79 -1.73 -23.79
CA ARG A 190 12.64 -0.61 -24.26
C ARG A 190 11.93 0.37 -25.23
N GLU A 191 10.79 -0.02 -25.79
CA GLU A 191 9.95 0.90 -26.59
C GLU A 191 9.20 1.92 -25.69
N TYR A 192 9.09 1.62 -24.41
CA TYR A 192 8.32 2.40 -23.43
C TYR A 192 9.18 3.01 -22.34
N TYR A 193 10.35 2.43 -22.03
CA TYR A 193 11.22 2.76 -20.91
C TYR A 193 12.68 2.84 -21.33
N ASP A 194 13.36 3.91 -20.96
CA ASP A 194 14.79 4.12 -21.24
C ASP A 194 15.68 3.24 -20.33
N THR A 195 15.17 2.81 -19.20
CA THR A 195 15.89 2.00 -18.21
C THR A 195 14.92 1.02 -17.52
N PRO A 196 15.39 -0.17 -17.13
CA PRO A 196 14.58 -1.12 -16.38
C PRO A 196 14.37 -0.73 -14.91
N TYR A 197 15.17 0.20 -14.36
CA TYR A 197 15.08 0.60 -12.97
C TYR A 197 13.80 1.38 -12.67
N PHE A 198 13.34 1.36 -11.41
CA PHE A 198 12.11 1.99 -10.97
C PHE A 198 11.99 3.48 -11.33
N PHE A 199 13.12 4.20 -11.35
CA PHE A 199 13.13 5.62 -11.72
C PHE A 199 12.83 5.89 -13.21
N GLY A 200 12.84 4.85 -14.05
CA GLY A 200 12.31 4.90 -15.41
C GLY A 200 10.78 4.88 -15.48
N SER A 201 10.07 4.70 -14.37
CA SER A 201 8.59 4.71 -14.32
C SER A 201 8.04 6.04 -14.79
N ARG A 202 7.14 5.98 -15.76
CA ARG A 202 6.45 7.17 -16.34
C ARG A 202 5.53 7.85 -15.32
N ALA A 203 4.95 7.07 -14.43
CA ALA A 203 4.10 7.58 -13.36
C ALA A 203 4.95 8.30 -12.30
N LEU A 204 6.09 7.74 -11.90
CA LEU A 204 6.99 8.36 -10.92
C LEU A 204 7.53 9.70 -11.42
N GLN A 205 7.91 9.80 -12.71
CA GLN A 205 8.36 11.03 -13.34
C GLN A 205 7.31 12.16 -13.37
N GLN A 206 6.03 11.83 -13.21
CA GLN A 206 4.94 12.81 -13.07
C GLN A 206 4.73 13.27 -11.63
N THR A 207 5.51 12.76 -10.68
CA THR A 207 5.37 13.09 -9.26
C THR A 207 6.59 13.82 -8.73
N GLN A 208 6.36 14.61 -7.69
CA GLN A 208 7.45 15.13 -6.90
C GLN A 208 7.88 14.07 -5.87
N HIS A 209 9.18 13.85 -5.77
CA HIS A 209 9.75 13.00 -4.72
C HIS A 209 11.03 13.63 -4.17
N VAL A 210 11.42 13.17 -2.98
CA VAL A 210 12.65 13.55 -2.33
C VAL A 210 13.50 12.33 -2.04
N THR A 211 14.79 12.41 -2.37
CA THR A 211 15.76 11.37 -2.06
C THR A 211 16.48 11.74 -0.76
N ILE A 212 16.44 10.82 0.21
CA ILE A 212 17.13 10.97 1.51
C ILE A 212 18.15 9.84 1.63
N GLU A 213 19.43 10.20 1.65
CA GLU A 213 20.52 9.24 1.77
C GLU A 213 21.02 9.15 3.22
N LEU A 214 20.88 7.96 3.83
CA LEU A 214 21.42 7.68 5.17
C LEU A 214 22.93 7.52 5.10
N GLN A 215 23.66 8.37 5.82
CA GLN A 215 25.12 8.40 5.80
C GLN A 215 25.74 7.48 6.85
N HIS A 216 25.12 7.35 8.03
CA HIS A 216 25.71 6.60 9.14
C HIS A 216 25.58 5.10 8.95
N VAL A 217 26.72 4.39 8.96
CA VAL A 217 26.79 2.92 8.83
C VAL A 217 26.95 2.30 10.22
N TYR A 218 26.03 1.44 10.58
CA TYR A 218 26.04 0.73 11.88
C TYR A 218 26.65 -0.69 11.81
N ARG A 219 26.79 -1.25 10.59
CA ARG A 219 27.16 -2.66 10.36
C ARG A 219 28.65 -2.91 10.40
N GLN A 220 29.44 -2.06 9.75
CA GLN A 220 30.88 -2.19 9.64
C GLN A 220 31.57 -1.16 10.54
N THR A 221 32.67 -1.59 11.19
CA THR A 221 33.52 -0.77 12.06
C THR A 221 34.91 -0.51 11.49
N ASP A 222 35.34 -1.30 10.50
CA ASP A 222 36.63 -1.15 9.83
C ASP A 222 36.60 0.01 8.83
N LEU A 223 37.24 1.11 9.21
CA LEU A 223 37.28 2.35 8.41
C LEU A 223 37.99 2.16 7.04
N LYS A 224 38.99 1.26 6.96
CA LYS A 224 39.67 0.97 5.69
C LYS A 224 38.73 0.22 4.76
N PHE A 225 38.03 -0.77 5.28
CA PHE A 225 37.07 -1.53 4.50
C PHE A 225 35.88 -0.68 4.07
N ILE A 226 35.32 0.16 4.96
CA ILE A 226 34.26 1.12 4.62
C ILE A 226 34.70 2.04 3.48
N LYS A 227 35.97 2.50 3.48
CA LYS A 227 36.49 3.32 2.38
C LYS A 227 36.49 2.54 1.06
N ILE A 228 37.00 1.30 1.05
CA ILE A 228 37.01 0.44 -0.14
C ILE A 228 35.58 0.20 -0.65
N LEU A 229 34.65 -0.13 0.24
CA LEU A 229 33.23 -0.33 -0.11
C LEU A 229 32.62 0.94 -0.73
N ASN A 230 32.98 2.13 -0.26
CA ASN A 230 32.53 3.39 -0.85
C ASN A 230 33.10 3.60 -2.24
N GLU A 231 34.40 3.35 -2.45
CA GLU A 231 35.04 3.45 -3.75
C GLU A 231 34.41 2.48 -4.78
N VAL A 232 34.09 1.25 -4.35
CA VAL A 232 33.36 0.25 -5.17
C VAL A 232 31.96 0.74 -5.51
N ARG A 233 31.22 1.23 -4.52
CA ARG A 233 29.85 1.74 -4.68
C ARG A 233 29.76 2.92 -5.65
N GLU A 234 30.76 3.81 -5.58
CA GLU A 234 30.82 5.03 -6.37
C GLU A 234 31.54 4.83 -7.73
N ASN A 235 31.89 3.59 -8.06
CA ASN A 235 32.66 3.24 -9.27
C ASN A 235 33.96 4.04 -9.41
N ARG A 236 34.63 4.30 -8.27
CA ARG A 236 35.89 5.07 -8.16
C ARG A 236 36.97 4.26 -7.45
N LEU A 237 36.99 2.94 -7.69
CA LEU A 237 37.95 2.04 -7.07
C LEU A 237 39.37 2.43 -7.51
N THR A 238 40.20 2.79 -6.53
CA THR A 238 41.58 3.17 -6.75
C THR A 238 42.46 1.91 -6.91
N ASP A 239 43.59 2.02 -7.65
CA ASP A 239 44.54 0.92 -7.80
C ASP A 239 45.06 0.41 -6.45
N LYS A 240 45.22 1.31 -5.47
CA LYS A 240 45.61 0.97 -4.11
C LYS A 240 44.56 0.11 -3.41
N SER A 241 43.30 0.48 -3.50
CA SER A 241 42.19 -0.27 -2.91
C SER A 241 41.96 -1.60 -3.62
N LEU A 242 42.13 -1.63 -4.95
CA LEU A 242 42.09 -2.87 -5.73
C LEU A 242 43.24 -3.83 -5.33
N ALA A 243 44.45 -3.31 -5.14
CA ALA A 243 45.60 -4.12 -4.68
C ALA A 243 45.32 -4.72 -3.29
N LEU A 244 44.78 -3.92 -2.34
CA LEU A 244 44.41 -4.41 -1.00
C LEU A 244 43.31 -5.49 -1.04
N LEU A 245 42.31 -5.37 -1.93
CA LEU A 245 41.32 -6.44 -2.17
C LEU A 245 42.01 -7.71 -2.74
N ASN A 246 42.92 -7.57 -3.70
CA ASN A 246 43.58 -8.67 -4.36
C ASN A 246 44.63 -9.36 -3.47
N GLU A 247 45.16 -8.69 -2.45
CA GLU A 247 45.95 -9.31 -1.37
C GLU A 247 45.13 -10.37 -0.61
N ARG A 248 43.79 -10.29 -0.64
CA ARG A 248 42.89 -11.28 -0.05
C ARG A 248 42.60 -12.49 -0.93
N CYS A 249 43.30 -12.63 -2.07
CA CYS A 249 43.15 -13.76 -2.96
C CYS A 249 43.83 -15.01 -2.37
N ALA A 250 43.06 -16.06 -2.12
CA ALA A 250 43.57 -17.31 -1.58
C ALA A 250 44.48 -18.00 -2.62
N GLY A 251 45.76 -18.12 -2.35
CA GLY A 251 46.66 -19.02 -3.09
C GLY A 251 47.54 -18.43 -4.21
N VAL A 252 47.71 -17.10 -4.28
CA VAL A 252 48.76 -16.54 -5.19
C VAL A 252 50.09 -16.38 -4.43
N THR A 253 50.77 -17.49 -4.16
CA THR A 253 52.22 -17.45 -4.07
C THR A 253 52.71 -17.33 -5.51
N THR A 254 53.27 -16.19 -5.86
CA THR A 254 53.94 -15.90 -7.14
C THR A 254 54.98 -16.95 -7.49
N LYS A 255 54.59 -17.89 -8.37
CA LYS A 255 55.51 -18.54 -9.32
C LYS A 255 54.77 -18.67 -10.64
N PHE A 256 54.92 -17.66 -11.49
CA PHE A 256 54.62 -17.80 -12.90
C PHE A 256 55.61 -18.81 -13.46
N THR A 257 55.17 -20.02 -13.73
CA THR A 257 55.76 -20.92 -14.71
C THR A 257 54.71 -21.15 -15.79
N GLU A 258 55.04 -20.68 -17.00
CA GLU A 258 54.33 -20.97 -18.23
C GLU A 258 54.29 -22.52 -18.39
N ASN A 259 53.15 -23.10 -18.24
CA ASN A 259 52.62 -24.37 -18.70
C ASN A 259 51.70 -25.02 -17.67
N ALA A 260 50.45 -24.62 -17.66
CA ALA A 260 49.39 -25.46 -17.07
C ALA A 260 48.05 -25.14 -17.71
N VAL A 261 47.84 -25.71 -18.88
CA VAL A 261 46.49 -26.10 -19.33
C VAL A 261 46.10 -27.29 -18.47
N HIS A 262 45.01 -27.22 -17.73
CA HIS A 262 44.55 -28.20 -16.73
C HIS A 262 45.39 -28.31 -15.43
N ALA A 263 45.33 -27.34 -14.56
CA ALA A 263 45.49 -27.58 -13.15
C ALA A 263 44.12 -27.91 -12.55
N GLU A 264 43.88 -29.17 -12.32
CA GLU A 264 42.86 -29.66 -11.41
C GLU A 264 43.00 -28.90 -10.09
N LEU A 265 41.96 -28.19 -9.69
CA LEU A 265 41.78 -27.56 -8.37
C LEU A 265 41.52 -28.65 -7.30
N THR A 266 42.37 -29.66 -7.32
CA THR A 266 42.43 -30.68 -6.30
C THR A 266 43.66 -30.42 -5.45
N THR A 267 43.45 -30.37 -4.16
CA THR A 267 44.44 -30.45 -3.08
C THR A 267 45.17 -29.18 -2.68
N GLN A 268 44.44 -28.19 -2.16
CA GLN A 268 44.86 -27.44 -0.95
C GLN A 268 43.68 -26.74 -0.27
N ASN A 269 42.45 -27.30 -0.43
CA ASN A 269 41.24 -26.80 0.24
C ASN A 269 41.02 -27.45 1.61
N SER A 270 42.01 -28.06 2.23
CA SER A 270 41.86 -28.64 3.59
C SER A 270 41.98 -27.62 4.72
N GLU A 271 42.17 -26.33 4.43
CA GLU A 271 42.25 -25.26 5.41
C GLU A 271 41.24 -24.12 5.21
N LEU A 272 40.16 -24.30 4.45
CA LEU A 272 38.97 -23.49 4.60
C LEU A 272 38.29 -23.94 5.90
N ASN A 273 38.76 -23.35 7.00
CA ASN A 273 38.27 -23.63 8.36
C ASN A 273 36.75 -23.69 8.40
N ASP A 274 36.21 -24.62 9.19
CA ASP A 274 34.83 -24.59 9.61
C ASP A 274 34.45 -23.13 9.98
N GLY A 275 33.37 -22.60 9.37
CA GLY A 275 32.94 -21.24 9.63
C GLY A 275 33.08 -20.24 8.49
N THR A 276 33.64 -20.64 7.38
CA THR A 276 33.70 -19.77 6.19
C THR A 276 32.57 -20.10 5.22
N ILE A 277 31.85 -19.08 4.75
CA ILE A 277 30.78 -19.24 3.77
C ILE A 277 31.26 -18.81 2.37
N ARG A 278 30.94 -19.61 1.34
CA ARG A 278 31.19 -19.22 -0.05
C ARG A 278 30.00 -18.48 -0.66
N LEU A 279 30.26 -17.32 -1.26
CA LEU A 279 29.25 -16.53 -1.97
C LEU A 279 29.45 -16.67 -3.47
N THR A 280 28.44 -17.20 -4.17
CA THR A 280 28.45 -17.44 -5.61
C THR A 280 27.37 -16.63 -6.32
N THR A 281 27.43 -16.51 -7.64
CA THR A 281 26.42 -15.82 -8.43
C THR A 281 25.23 -16.69 -8.82
N HIS A 282 25.41 -18.01 -8.90
CA HIS A 282 24.41 -18.95 -9.41
C HIS A 282 23.99 -20.01 -8.37
N ASN A 283 22.68 -20.29 -8.31
CA ASN A 283 22.15 -21.32 -7.42
C ASN A 283 22.73 -22.71 -7.73
N ALA A 284 22.93 -23.05 -9.02
CA ALA A 284 23.49 -24.34 -9.40
C ALA A 284 24.89 -24.56 -8.80
N THR A 285 25.75 -23.53 -8.84
CA THR A 285 27.10 -23.58 -8.27
C THR A 285 27.04 -23.75 -6.73
N ALA A 286 26.19 -23.00 -6.06
CA ALA A 286 26.02 -23.11 -4.61
C ALA A 286 25.52 -24.52 -4.21
N ASN A 287 24.52 -25.04 -4.92
CA ASN A 287 23.93 -26.35 -4.64
C ASN A 287 24.92 -27.48 -4.90
N SER A 288 25.67 -27.42 -6.03
CA SER A 288 26.70 -28.41 -6.34
C SER A 288 27.76 -28.45 -5.25
N TYR A 289 28.24 -27.28 -4.81
CA TYR A 289 29.26 -27.20 -3.75
C TYR A 289 28.75 -27.73 -2.41
N ASN A 290 27.51 -27.39 -2.04
CA ASN A 290 26.88 -27.90 -0.80
C ASN A 290 26.69 -29.41 -0.84
N GLU A 291 26.28 -29.98 -2.00
CA GLU A 291 26.07 -31.41 -2.16
C GLU A 291 27.42 -32.19 -2.16
N GLU A 292 28.46 -31.64 -2.78
CA GLU A 292 29.81 -32.21 -2.72
C GLU A 292 30.34 -32.30 -1.27
N ARG A 293 30.21 -31.21 -0.52
CA ARG A 293 30.57 -31.16 0.92
C ARG A 293 29.72 -32.09 1.76
N MET A 294 28.43 -32.18 1.50
CA MET A 294 27.52 -33.10 2.14
C MET A 294 27.92 -34.57 1.91
N ASN A 295 28.34 -34.90 0.66
CA ASN A 295 28.77 -36.26 0.28
C ASN A 295 30.08 -36.63 0.93
N ALA A 296 31.01 -35.69 1.11
CA ALA A 296 32.29 -35.93 1.78
C ALA A 296 32.13 -36.27 3.27
N LEU A 297 31.02 -35.84 3.92
CA LEU A 297 30.75 -36.20 5.30
C LEU A 297 30.32 -37.65 5.45
N LYS A 298 30.93 -38.34 6.44
CA LYS A 298 30.51 -39.68 6.85
C LYS A 298 29.22 -39.63 7.68
N GLY A 299 28.38 -40.65 7.61
CA GLY A 299 27.18 -40.76 8.43
C GLY A 299 25.88 -40.77 7.62
N VAL A 300 24.79 -40.94 8.34
CA VAL A 300 23.43 -41.07 7.81
C VAL A 300 22.82 -39.71 7.48
N ARG A 301 22.09 -39.61 6.40
CA ARG A 301 21.28 -38.44 6.03
C ARG A 301 19.93 -38.49 6.75
N PHE A 302 19.55 -37.42 7.37
CA PHE A 302 18.24 -37.21 7.94
C PHE A 302 17.50 -36.14 7.14
N THR A 303 16.22 -36.41 6.83
CA THR A 303 15.38 -35.50 6.03
C THR A 303 14.21 -35.02 6.90
N PHE A 304 14.10 -33.72 7.01
CA PHE A 304 13.03 -33.04 7.75
C PHE A 304 12.11 -32.34 6.76
N LYS A 305 10.85 -32.77 6.71
CA LYS A 305 9.84 -32.16 5.85
C LYS A 305 9.17 -31.00 6.54
N ALA A 306 8.98 -29.91 5.83
CA ALA A 306 8.18 -28.77 6.30
C ALA A 306 6.71 -29.16 6.44
N THR A 307 6.03 -28.53 7.39
CA THR A 307 4.56 -28.60 7.49
C THR A 307 4.00 -27.27 7.01
N VAL A 308 3.15 -27.33 5.99
CA VAL A 308 2.47 -26.14 5.45
C VAL A 308 1.00 -26.22 5.79
N THR A 309 0.45 -25.16 6.38
CA THR A 309 -0.97 -25.03 6.70
C THR A 309 -1.53 -23.75 6.08
N GLY A 310 -2.79 -23.80 5.64
CA GLY A 310 -3.41 -22.67 4.94
C GLY A 310 -2.77 -22.38 3.57
N THR A 311 -2.74 -21.12 3.18
CA THR A 311 -2.19 -20.67 1.89
C THR A 311 -0.78 -20.11 2.07
N PHE A 312 0.23 -20.85 1.63
CA PHE A 312 1.62 -20.39 1.60
C PHE A 312 2.24 -20.77 0.25
N PRO A 313 2.50 -19.80 -0.65
CA PRO A 313 3.05 -20.10 -1.99
C PRO A 313 4.46 -20.67 -1.90
N GLU A 314 4.75 -21.73 -2.67
CA GLU A 314 6.08 -22.37 -2.72
C GLU A 314 7.20 -21.40 -3.08
N SER A 315 6.93 -20.46 -4.00
CA SER A 315 7.88 -19.42 -4.39
C SER A 315 8.31 -18.49 -3.24
N SER A 316 7.57 -18.52 -2.13
CA SER A 316 7.80 -17.69 -0.93
C SER A 316 8.35 -18.49 0.24
N TYR A 317 8.67 -19.79 0.06
CA TYR A 317 9.23 -20.62 1.13
C TYR A 317 10.54 -20.03 1.66
N PRO A 318 10.63 -19.74 2.95
CA PRO A 318 11.82 -19.14 3.56
C PRO A 318 12.95 -20.15 3.78
N ALA A 319 12.60 -21.43 3.87
CA ALA A 319 13.52 -22.56 4.02
C ALA A 319 13.20 -23.65 2.99
N GLU A 320 14.03 -24.66 2.92
CA GLU A 320 13.80 -25.82 2.04
C GLU A 320 12.63 -26.66 2.58
N GLU A 321 11.70 -27.04 1.71
CA GLU A 321 10.59 -27.93 2.07
C GLU A 321 11.09 -29.25 2.62
N SER A 322 12.16 -29.79 2.03
CA SER A 322 12.82 -31.00 2.45
C SER A 322 14.27 -30.68 2.86
N LEU A 323 14.48 -30.38 4.14
CA LEU A 323 15.81 -30.11 4.69
C LEU A 323 16.57 -31.41 4.94
N VAL A 324 17.72 -31.58 4.29
CA VAL A 324 18.58 -32.77 4.43
C VAL A 324 19.83 -32.40 5.19
N LEU A 325 20.10 -33.10 6.29
CA LEU A 325 21.25 -32.85 7.16
C LEU A 325 22.00 -34.14 7.52
N LYS A 326 23.31 -33.99 7.81
CA LYS A 326 24.19 -34.97 8.45
C LYS A 326 24.87 -34.33 9.65
N LYS A 327 25.37 -35.13 10.58
CA LYS A 327 26.32 -34.67 11.58
C LYS A 327 27.56 -34.09 10.89
N GLY A 328 28.02 -32.92 11.32
CA GLY A 328 29.15 -32.19 10.70
C GLY A 328 28.76 -31.22 9.58
N CYS A 329 27.45 -31.11 9.22
CA CYS A 329 27.02 -30.12 8.25
C CYS A 329 27.22 -28.70 8.78
N GLN A 330 27.76 -27.83 7.92
CA GLN A 330 27.71 -26.40 8.14
C GLN A 330 26.36 -25.86 7.75
N VAL A 331 25.69 -25.20 8.68
CA VAL A 331 24.36 -24.63 8.50
C VAL A 331 24.32 -23.16 8.86
N MET A 332 23.32 -22.48 8.36
CA MET A 332 23.00 -21.09 8.71
C MET A 332 21.58 -21.00 9.24
N PHE A 333 21.41 -20.25 10.31
CA PHE A 333 20.10 -19.93 10.83
C PHE A 333 19.37 -18.91 9.94
N LEU A 334 18.09 -19.16 9.66
CA LEU A 334 17.25 -18.36 8.77
C LEU A 334 16.30 -17.40 9.48
N LYS A 335 16.34 -17.41 10.81
CA LYS A 335 15.47 -16.61 11.66
C LYS A 335 16.18 -16.27 12.96
N ASN A 336 15.74 -15.21 13.63
CA ASN A 336 16.18 -14.95 15.00
C ASN A 336 15.46 -15.89 15.96
N ASP A 337 16.15 -16.33 17.02
CA ASP A 337 15.56 -17.16 18.06
C ASP A 337 14.41 -16.43 18.74
N SER A 338 13.24 -17.05 18.74
CA SER A 338 12.04 -16.52 19.36
C SER A 338 12.01 -16.66 20.87
N GLN A 339 12.86 -17.54 21.44
CA GLN A 339 12.78 -17.94 22.86
C GLN A 339 13.93 -17.47 23.73
N GLY A 340 15.12 -17.18 23.20
CA GLY A 340 16.26 -16.95 24.11
C GLY A 340 17.45 -16.19 23.53
N SER A 341 17.37 -15.66 22.31
CA SER A 341 18.48 -14.96 21.63
C SER A 341 19.77 -15.79 21.48
N ARG A 342 19.66 -17.13 21.46
CA ARG A 342 20.78 -18.06 21.28
C ARG A 342 21.37 -18.02 19.88
N TYR A 343 20.52 -17.66 18.89
CA TYR A 343 20.93 -17.48 17.49
C TYR A 343 20.17 -16.34 16.81
N TYR A 344 20.75 -15.86 15.71
CA TYR A 344 20.15 -14.79 14.88
C TYR A 344 20.21 -15.19 13.40
N ASN A 345 19.42 -14.54 12.58
CA ASN A 345 19.39 -14.79 11.13
C ASN A 345 20.75 -14.48 10.50
N GLY A 346 21.35 -15.49 9.86
CA GLY A 346 22.70 -15.43 9.27
C GLY A 346 23.81 -16.01 10.18
N LYS A 347 23.53 -16.37 11.44
CA LYS A 347 24.51 -17.05 12.30
C LYS A 347 24.87 -18.40 11.69
N LEU A 348 26.17 -18.68 11.59
CA LEU A 348 26.68 -19.95 11.12
C LEU A 348 26.90 -20.92 12.27
N GLY A 349 26.75 -22.23 12.02
CA GLY A 349 26.98 -23.27 12.99
C GLY A 349 27.27 -24.62 12.35
N ILE A 350 27.75 -25.57 13.15
CA ILE A 350 28.01 -26.95 12.76
C ILE A 350 26.99 -27.86 13.46
N VAL A 351 26.41 -28.78 12.73
CA VAL A 351 25.51 -29.80 13.28
C VAL A 351 26.32 -30.81 14.08
N THR A 352 26.22 -30.76 15.41
CA THR A 352 26.97 -31.64 16.31
C THR A 352 26.26 -32.96 16.59
N ALA A 353 24.92 -32.95 16.57
CA ALA A 353 24.10 -34.15 16.66
C ALA A 353 22.82 -33.98 15.83
N VAL A 354 22.39 -35.04 15.18
CA VAL A 354 21.14 -35.10 14.43
C VAL A 354 20.58 -36.51 14.46
N ASP A 355 19.29 -36.61 14.75
CA ASP A 355 18.49 -37.83 14.63
C ASP A 355 17.13 -37.52 14.00
N ALA A 356 16.18 -38.44 14.02
CA ALA A 356 14.86 -38.23 13.38
C ALA A 356 14.02 -37.11 14.04
N THR A 357 14.34 -36.69 15.25
CA THR A 357 13.50 -35.78 16.06
C THR A 357 14.27 -34.57 16.59
N LYS A 358 15.60 -34.62 16.60
CA LYS A 358 16.44 -33.64 17.28
C LYS A 358 17.58 -33.18 16.35
N ILE A 359 17.84 -31.87 16.37
CA ILE A 359 18.97 -31.23 15.72
C ILE A 359 19.69 -30.36 16.74
N CYS A 360 21.00 -30.65 16.95
CA CYS A 360 21.86 -29.80 17.77
C CYS A 360 22.87 -29.10 16.90
N VAL A 361 22.99 -27.79 17.06
CA VAL A 361 23.93 -26.94 16.29
C VAL A 361 24.81 -26.17 17.28
N GLN A 362 26.09 -26.23 17.09
CA GLN A 362 27.08 -25.40 17.78
C GLN A 362 27.39 -24.19 16.92
N GLY A 363 27.32 -22.98 17.46
CA GLY A 363 27.78 -21.77 16.76
C GLY A 363 29.27 -21.87 16.45
N ILE A 364 29.69 -21.26 15.34
CA ILE A 364 31.10 -21.35 14.92
C ILE A 364 32.02 -20.55 15.83
N ASP A 365 31.53 -19.43 16.37
CA ASP A 365 32.29 -18.50 17.19
C ASP A 365 31.90 -18.59 18.69
N ASP A 366 31.11 -19.58 19.06
CA ASP A 366 30.78 -19.82 20.46
C ASP A 366 30.76 -21.33 20.82
N ASP A 367 30.93 -21.65 22.10
CA ASP A 367 30.94 -23.01 22.60
C ASP A 367 29.55 -23.56 22.92
N ASP A 368 28.51 -22.74 22.80
CA ASP A 368 27.15 -23.11 23.14
C ASP A 368 26.51 -24.02 22.10
N ILE A 369 26.01 -25.15 22.54
CA ILE A 369 25.23 -26.06 21.68
C ILE A 369 23.76 -25.76 21.85
N VAL A 370 23.12 -25.37 20.73
CA VAL A 370 21.71 -25.07 20.67
C VAL A 370 20.94 -26.29 20.15
N GLU A 371 19.98 -26.78 20.92
CA GLU A 371 18.94 -27.66 20.42
C GLU A 371 17.96 -26.81 19.61
N VAL A 372 17.89 -27.06 18.29
CA VAL A 372 17.11 -26.26 17.37
C VAL A 372 15.70 -26.81 17.29
N GLU A 373 14.72 -25.96 17.46
CA GLU A 373 13.30 -26.28 17.31
C GLU A 373 12.77 -25.79 15.95
N PRO A 374 11.73 -26.44 15.41
CA PRO A 374 11.04 -25.92 14.22
C PRO A 374 10.40 -24.57 14.47
N GLU A 375 10.67 -23.60 13.63
CA GLU A 375 10.10 -22.26 13.64
C GLU A 375 8.94 -22.12 12.65
N VAL A 376 8.05 -21.18 12.93
CA VAL A 376 6.90 -20.89 12.08
C VAL A 376 7.13 -19.58 11.36
N TRP A 377 7.00 -19.58 10.04
CA TRP A 377 6.87 -18.37 9.21
C TRP A 377 5.42 -18.23 8.79
N THR A 378 4.93 -17.02 8.82
CA THR A 378 3.55 -16.71 8.46
C THR A 378 3.49 -16.04 7.09
N ASN A 379 2.57 -16.48 6.25
CA ASN A 379 2.11 -15.75 5.10
C ASN A 379 0.88 -14.96 5.52
N ALA A 380 0.97 -13.64 5.45
CA ALA A 380 -0.10 -12.76 5.87
C ALA A 380 -0.76 -12.08 4.66
N ARG A 381 -2.02 -11.70 4.82
CA ARG A 381 -2.72 -10.78 3.94
C ARG A 381 -3.17 -9.55 4.70
N TYR A 382 -3.30 -8.45 4.02
CA TYR A 382 -3.88 -7.26 4.61
C TYR A 382 -5.41 -7.35 4.60
N VAL A 383 -6.01 -7.07 5.76
CA VAL A 383 -7.46 -7.00 5.96
C VAL A 383 -7.83 -5.70 6.67
N ILE A 384 -9.11 -5.35 6.63
CA ILE A 384 -9.62 -4.22 7.42
C ILE A 384 -10.26 -4.76 8.68
N ASP A 385 -9.75 -4.34 9.83
CA ASP A 385 -10.36 -4.67 11.12
C ASP A 385 -11.80 -4.17 11.18
N LYS A 386 -12.72 -5.00 11.64
CA LYS A 386 -14.15 -4.68 11.64
C LYS A 386 -14.54 -3.62 12.67
N GLU A 387 -13.79 -3.53 13.78
CA GLU A 387 -14.06 -2.62 14.89
C GLU A 387 -13.28 -1.32 14.75
N THR A 388 -11.95 -1.42 14.64
CA THR A 388 -11.07 -0.25 14.58
C THR A 388 -11.04 0.41 13.20
N LYS A 389 -11.46 -0.32 12.15
CA LYS A 389 -11.37 0.08 10.74
C LYS A 389 -9.93 0.32 10.25
N GLU A 390 -8.94 -0.16 10.98
CA GLU A 390 -7.54 -0.07 10.61
C GLU A 390 -7.13 -1.21 9.68
N ILE A 391 -6.09 -0.99 8.87
CA ILE A 391 -5.48 -2.05 8.07
C ILE A 391 -4.61 -2.88 9.02
N ARG A 392 -4.86 -4.18 9.08
CA ARG A 392 -4.05 -5.14 9.84
C ARG A 392 -3.63 -6.33 8.99
N GLU A 393 -2.65 -7.04 9.45
CA GLU A 393 -2.24 -8.32 8.86
C GLU A 393 -3.07 -9.46 9.47
N GLU A 394 -3.53 -10.37 8.62
CA GLU A 394 -4.19 -11.62 9.00
C GLU A 394 -3.39 -12.78 8.43
N ILE A 395 -3.08 -13.76 9.25
CA ILE A 395 -2.32 -14.95 8.82
C ILE A 395 -3.21 -15.77 7.88
N GLU A 396 -2.75 -16.01 6.67
CA GLU A 396 -3.42 -16.80 5.64
C GLU A 396 -2.86 -18.22 5.54
N GLY A 397 -1.59 -18.38 5.92
CA GLY A 397 -0.92 -19.66 5.97
C GLY A 397 0.34 -19.65 6.80
N GLU A 398 0.78 -20.81 7.19
CA GLU A 398 1.99 -21.01 7.98
C GLU A 398 2.89 -22.06 7.33
N PHE A 399 4.19 -21.79 7.36
CA PHE A 399 5.24 -22.71 6.94
C PHE A 399 6.09 -23.02 8.20
N ARG A 400 6.06 -24.26 8.63
CA ARG A 400 6.81 -24.73 9.81
C ARG A 400 7.95 -25.64 9.38
N GLN A 401 9.18 -25.24 9.71
CA GLN A 401 10.40 -25.99 9.40
C GLN A 401 11.49 -25.60 10.41
N TYR A 402 12.52 -26.42 10.55
CA TYR A 402 13.75 -26.02 11.22
C TYR A 402 14.35 -24.81 10.52
N PRO A 403 14.71 -23.74 11.24
CA PRO A 403 15.22 -22.50 10.67
C PRO A 403 16.68 -22.62 10.22
N LEU A 404 16.97 -23.65 9.43
CA LEU A 404 18.31 -24.00 9.00
C LEU A 404 18.40 -24.17 7.49
N ARG A 405 19.58 -23.85 6.94
CA ARG A 405 19.96 -24.12 5.55
C ARG A 405 21.42 -24.54 5.50
N LEU A 406 21.76 -25.43 4.56
CA LEU A 406 23.17 -25.70 4.28
C LEU A 406 23.89 -24.41 3.87
N ALA A 407 25.04 -24.18 4.46
CA ALA A 407 25.73 -22.89 4.36
C ALA A 407 27.24 -22.99 4.12
N TRP A 408 27.72 -24.01 3.43
CA TRP A 408 29.05 -23.96 2.86
C TRP A 408 29.10 -22.99 1.66
N ALA A 409 28.02 -22.96 0.86
CA ALA A 409 27.86 -21.98 -0.21
C ALA A 409 26.41 -21.49 -0.30
N ILE A 410 26.24 -20.18 -0.58
CA ILE A 410 24.96 -19.55 -0.91
C ILE A 410 25.17 -18.55 -2.06
N THR A 411 24.07 -18.14 -2.70
CA THR A 411 24.18 -17.08 -3.70
C THR A 411 24.23 -15.69 -3.08
N VAL A 412 24.87 -14.74 -3.79
CA VAL A 412 24.92 -13.32 -3.41
C VAL A 412 23.51 -12.78 -3.18
N HIS A 413 22.51 -13.17 -4.00
CA HIS A 413 21.11 -12.79 -3.81
C HIS A 413 20.54 -13.28 -2.47
N LYS A 414 20.78 -14.54 -2.11
CA LYS A 414 20.31 -15.12 -0.85
C LYS A 414 21.06 -14.58 0.37
N SER A 415 22.26 -13.99 0.18
CA SER A 415 23.03 -13.34 1.23
C SER A 415 22.56 -11.89 1.52
N GLN A 416 21.62 -11.36 0.75
CA GLN A 416 21.13 -9.99 0.94
C GLN A 416 20.53 -9.80 2.33
N GLY A 417 20.86 -8.70 2.99
CA GLY A 417 20.48 -8.46 4.38
C GLY A 417 21.36 -9.14 5.44
N LEU A 418 22.09 -10.22 5.09
CA LEU A 418 22.95 -10.98 6.00
C LEU A 418 24.32 -10.33 6.17
N THR A 419 25.05 -10.75 7.22
CA THR A 419 26.41 -10.29 7.51
C THR A 419 27.22 -11.47 8.03
N PHE A 420 28.45 -11.61 7.55
CA PHE A 420 29.34 -12.71 7.87
C PHE A 420 30.68 -12.17 8.40
N ASP A 421 31.25 -12.87 9.36
CA ASP A 421 32.58 -12.56 9.85
C ASP A 421 33.66 -13.06 8.87
N ARG A 422 33.41 -14.20 8.17
CA ARG A 422 34.31 -14.78 7.17
C ARG A 422 33.51 -15.21 5.93
N ALA A 423 33.94 -14.75 4.74
CA ALA A 423 33.35 -15.16 3.48
C ALA A 423 34.40 -15.29 2.35
N VAL A 424 34.20 -16.31 1.52
CA VAL A 424 34.93 -16.49 0.26
C VAL A 424 34.04 -16.03 -0.88
N LEU A 425 34.50 -15.06 -1.65
CA LEU A 425 33.79 -14.60 -2.83
C LEU A 425 34.30 -15.34 -4.08
N ASP A 426 33.35 -15.99 -4.75
CA ASP A 426 33.63 -16.62 -6.05
C ASP A 426 33.48 -15.58 -7.16
N VAL A 427 34.59 -14.95 -7.53
CA VAL A 427 34.66 -13.84 -8.51
C VAL A 427 34.88 -14.31 -9.94
N ASN A 428 34.95 -15.63 -10.18
CA ASN A 428 35.20 -16.20 -11.53
C ASN A 428 33.95 -16.12 -12.44
N ALA A 429 32.77 -15.97 -11.90
CA ALA A 429 31.55 -15.79 -12.69
C ALA A 429 31.33 -14.31 -13.02
N ALA A 430 30.75 -14.04 -14.21
CA ALA A 430 30.42 -12.70 -14.62
C ALA A 430 29.40 -12.07 -13.61
N PHE A 431 29.90 -11.14 -12.81
CA PHE A 431 29.05 -10.36 -11.93
C PHE A 431 28.27 -9.31 -12.73
N ALA A 432 26.96 -9.27 -12.54
CA ALA A 432 26.17 -8.14 -12.99
C ALA A 432 26.49 -6.89 -12.15
N ALA A 433 26.17 -5.71 -12.67
CA ALA A 433 26.33 -4.45 -11.94
C ALA A 433 25.76 -4.54 -10.52
N GLY A 434 26.51 -4.05 -9.53
CA GLY A 434 26.12 -4.08 -8.12
C GLY A 434 26.41 -5.39 -7.37
N GLN A 435 26.54 -6.54 -8.04
CA GLN A 435 26.75 -7.83 -7.35
C GLN A 435 28.07 -7.88 -6.56
N VAL A 436 29.15 -7.29 -7.09
CA VAL A 436 30.45 -7.20 -6.40
C VAL A 436 30.30 -6.39 -5.11
N TYR A 437 29.66 -5.24 -5.18
CA TYR A 437 29.40 -4.41 -3.99
C TYR A 437 28.56 -5.17 -2.94
N VAL A 438 27.48 -5.85 -3.38
CA VAL A 438 26.65 -6.64 -2.48
C VAL A 438 27.47 -7.74 -1.81
N ALA A 439 28.28 -8.48 -2.57
CA ALA A 439 29.08 -9.57 -2.06
C ALA A 439 30.15 -9.08 -1.06
N LEU A 440 30.91 -8.03 -1.40
CA LEU A 440 31.90 -7.42 -0.52
C LEU A 440 31.26 -6.91 0.77
N SER A 441 30.11 -6.21 0.66
CA SER A 441 29.40 -5.63 1.80
C SER A 441 28.78 -6.66 2.76
N ARG A 442 28.85 -7.96 2.45
CA ARG A 442 28.43 -9.04 3.37
C ARG A 442 29.44 -9.26 4.49
N CYS A 443 30.71 -8.94 4.31
CA CYS A 443 31.71 -9.05 5.36
C CYS A 443 31.69 -7.84 6.30
N ARG A 444 32.06 -8.09 7.57
CA ARG A 444 32.24 -7.02 8.58
C ARG A 444 33.57 -6.31 8.43
N THR A 445 34.63 -7.05 8.10
CA THR A 445 36.00 -6.57 8.01
C THR A 445 36.68 -7.04 6.73
N LEU A 446 37.77 -6.37 6.34
CA LEU A 446 38.59 -6.78 5.20
C LEU A 446 39.31 -8.11 5.45
N GLU A 447 39.70 -8.37 6.71
CA GLU A 447 40.42 -9.58 7.11
C GLU A 447 39.56 -10.85 6.94
N GLY A 448 38.25 -10.72 7.16
CA GLY A 448 37.30 -11.84 7.00
C GLY A 448 36.98 -12.17 5.54
N LEU A 449 37.40 -11.31 4.60
CA LEU A 449 37.17 -11.49 3.18
C LEU A 449 38.25 -12.30 2.53
N MET A 450 37.89 -13.30 1.68
CA MET A 450 38.77 -14.01 0.77
C MET A 450 38.20 -14.00 -0.65
N LEU A 451 39.04 -13.92 -1.65
CA LEU A 451 38.67 -13.99 -3.06
C LEU A 451 39.19 -15.30 -3.67
N THR A 452 38.40 -15.94 -4.52
CA THR A 452 38.84 -17.17 -5.27
C THR A 452 39.78 -16.84 -6.41
N ALA A 453 39.72 -15.63 -6.97
CA ALA A 453 40.58 -15.12 -8.04
C ALA A 453 40.73 -13.60 -7.88
N PRO A 454 41.79 -12.98 -8.48
CA PRO A 454 41.96 -11.55 -8.45
C PRO A 454 40.78 -10.81 -9.09
N LEU A 455 40.30 -9.80 -8.42
CA LEU A 455 39.27 -8.91 -8.93
C LEU A 455 39.88 -7.94 -9.95
N SER A 456 39.24 -7.77 -11.10
CA SER A 456 39.64 -6.73 -12.06
C SER A 456 38.83 -5.43 -11.82
N ALA A 457 39.42 -4.28 -12.13
CA ALA A 457 38.71 -3.01 -12.08
C ALA A 457 37.43 -3.01 -12.95
N SER A 458 37.47 -3.77 -14.07
CA SER A 458 36.29 -3.90 -14.96
C SER A 458 35.16 -4.77 -14.40
N ALA A 459 35.42 -5.59 -13.36
CA ALA A 459 34.38 -6.35 -12.68
C ALA A 459 33.55 -5.49 -11.73
N VAL A 460 34.10 -4.35 -11.25
CA VAL A 460 33.39 -3.36 -10.47
C VAL A 460 32.69 -2.43 -11.43
N ARG A 461 31.44 -2.78 -11.77
CA ARG A 461 30.61 -1.98 -12.69
C ARG A 461 29.42 -1.42 -11.95
N THR A 462 29.26 -0.10 -12.03
CA THR A 462 28.02 0.59 -11.67
C THR A 462 27.31 0.93 -12.97
N ASP A 463 25.98 0.84 -12.99
CA ASP A 463 25.21 1.25 -14.14
C ASP A 463 25.28 2.78 -14.27
N ILE A 464 25.60 3.27 -15.47
CA ILE A 464 25.73 4.71 -15.76
C ILE A 464 24.43 5.45 -15.49
N ALA A 465 23.27 4.80 -15.81
CA ALA A 465 21.96 5.39 -15.56
C ALA A 465 21.72 5.61 -14.06
N VAL A 466 22.15 4.65 -13.22
CA VAL A 466 22.10 4.76 -11.75
C VAL A 466 22.99 5.91 -11.26
N GLY A 467 24.22 6.00 -11.76
CA GLY A 467 25.14 7.07 -11.37
C GLY A 467 24.60 8.47 -11.69
N ASN A 468 24.07 8.66 -12.90
CA ASN A 468 23.49 9.90 -13.35
C ASN A 468 22.23 10.26 -12.52
N TYR A 469 21.34 9.29 -12.31
CA TYR A 469 20.13 9.48 -11.50
C TYR A 469 20.47 9.89 -10.08
N MET A 470 21.35 9.15 -9.38
CA MET A 470 21.71 9.46 -8.00
C MET A 470 22.37 10.81 -7.85
N SER A 471 23.22 11.22 -8.79
CA SER A 471 23.87 12.54 -8.75
C SER A 471 22.85 13.67 -8.87
N ALA A 472 21.90 13.56 -9.80
CA ALA A 472 20.83 14.52 -9.98
C ALA A 472 19.90 14.60 -8.76
N GLU A 473 19.53 13.43 -8.22
CA GLU A 473 18.64 13.32 -7.06
C GLU A 473 19.23 13.95 -5.79
N LEU A 474 20.51 13.69 -5.51
CA LEU A 474 21.16 14.24 -4.32
C LEU A 474 21.32 15.78 -4.39
N GLU A 475 21.50 16.34 -5.58
CA GLU A 475 21.47 17.79 -5.78
C GLU A 475 20.06 18.35 -5.55
N GLN A 476 19.04 17.72 -6.13
CA GLN A 476 17.64 18.12 -5.96
C GLN A 476 17.15 17.92 -4.51
N ALA A 477 17.60 16.89 -3.81
CA ALA A 477 17.23 16.62 -2.42
C ALA A 477 17.63 17.75 -1.47
N ARG A 478 18.77 18.38 -1.68
CA ARG A 478 19.21 19.55 -0.90
C ARG A 478 18.23 20.71 -1.06
N HIS A 479 17.78 20.97 -2.28
CA HIS A 479 16.76 21.98 -2.55
C HIS A 479 15.43 21.64 -1.90
N THR A 480 14.96 20.39 -2.03
CA THR A 480 13.67 19.95 -1.49
C THR A 480 13.66 19.99 0.04
N ALA A 481 14.76 19.63 0.70
CA ALA A 481 14.88 19.71 2.15
C ALA A 481 14.75 21.15 2.69
N THR A 482 15.27 22.15 1.97
CA THR A 482 15.12 23.57 2.36
C THR A 482 13.67 24.07 2.24
N HIS A 483 12.84 23.41 1.46
CA HIS A 483 11.43 23.75 1.25
C HIS A 483 10.45 22.92 2.10
N LEU A 484 10.96 22.09 3.03
CA LEU A 484 10.12 21.19 3.84
C LEU A 484 8.96 21.94 4.53
N ALA A 485 9.21 23.08 5.15
CA ALA A 485 8.18 23.88 5.82
C ALA A 485 7.07 24.34 4.85
N ALA A 486 7.43 24.72 3.63
CA ALA A 486 6.46 25.07 2.60
C ALA A 486 5.64 23.85 2.16
N LEU A 487 6.29 22.71 1.92
CA LEU A 487 5.64 21.45 1.54
C LEU A 487 4.69 20.93 2.63
N GLN A 488 5.04 21.09 3.90
CA GLN A 488 4.17 20.76 5.03
C GLN A 488 2.93 21.68 5.07
N ARG A 489 3.13 22.99 4.84
CA ARG A 489 2.06 23.97 4.75
C ARG A 489 1.10 23.67 3.59
N ASP A 490 1.66 23.39 2.42
CA ASP A 490 0.88 23.06 1.23
C ASP A 490 0.04 21.78 1.42
N TYR A 491 0.62 20.79 2.07
CA TYR A 491 -0.11 19.55 2.39
C TYR A 491 -1.23 19.78 3.41
N TYR A 492 -0.98 20.58 4.43
CA TYR A 492 -2.01 20.97 5.40
C TYR A 492 -3.16 21.71 4.72
N LEU A 493 -2.84 22.69 3.84
CA LEU A 493 -3.82 23.39 3.01
C LEU A 493 -4.60 22.47 2.08
N TYR A 494 -3.90 21.51 1.46
CA TYR A 494 -4.53 20.51 0.61
C TYR A 494 -5.59 19.70 1.39
N LEU A 495 -5.28 19.24 2.58
CA LEU A 495 -6.21 18.46 3.41
C LEU A 495 -7.38 19.31 3.92
N LEU A 496 -7.15 20.57 4.28
CA LEU A 496 -8.24 21.52 4.60
C LEU A 496 -9.14 21.78 3.40
N THR A 497 -8.56 21.93 2.23
CA THR A 497 -9.32 22.10 0.98
C THR A 497 -10.16 20.86 0.68
N GLU A 498 -9.63 19.68 0.89
CA GLU A 498 -10.37 18.43 0.75
C GLU A 498 -11.53 18.33 1.77
N LEU A 499 -11.30 18.73 3.04
CA LEU A 499 -12.33 18.75 4.07
C LEU A 499 -13.53 19.63 3.66
N PHE A 500 -13.26 20.85 3.21
CA PHE A 500 -14.28 21.83 2.85
C PHE A 500 -14.69 21.85 1.38
N SER A 501 -14.17 20.94 0.54
CA SER A 501 -14.66 20.75 -0.82
C SER A 501 -15.91 19.86 -0.81
N PHE A 502 -16.97 20.34 -1.44
CA PHE A 502 -18.25 19.61 -1.59
C PHE A 502 -18.46 19.07 -3.01
N THR A 503 -17.48 19.20 -3.90
CA THR A 503 -17.58 18.84 -5.33
C THR A 503 -18.04 17.40 -5.57
N ALA A 504 -17.59 16.43 -4.75
CA ALA A 504 -18.01 15.04 -4.90
C ALA A 504 -19.48 14.85 -4.54
N LEU A 505 -19.93 15.48 -3.46
CA LEU A 505 -21.32 15.47 -3.00
C LEU A 505 -22.24 16.17 -4.01
N GLU A 506 -21.84 17.35 -4.50
CA GLU A 506 -22.54 18.11 -5.53
C GLU A 506 -22.69 17.33 -6.85
N ARG A 507 -21.63 16.67 -7.29
CA ARG A 507 -21.66 15.79 -8.47
C ARG A 507 -22.68 14.66 -8.32
N ASP A 508 -22.70 13.99 -7.15
CA ASP A 508 -23.61 12.86 -6.91
C ASP A 508 -25.06 13.36 -6.75
N PHE A 509 -25.25 14.56 -6.17
CA PHE A 509 -26.51 15.25 -6.11
C PHE A 509 -27.03 15.62 -7.51
N HIS A 510 -26.21 16.25 -8.36
CA HIS A 510 -26.56 16.59 -9.74
C HIS A 510 -26.84 15.35 -10.60
N ARG A 511 -26.18 14.22 -10.33
CA ARG A 511 -26.50 12.94 -10.99
C ARG A 511 -27.92 12.50 -10.70
N MET A 512 -28.34 12.61 -9.42
CA MET A 512 -29.69 12.29 -9.02
C MET A 512 -30.71 13.27 -9.60
N LEU A 513 -30.45 14.59 -9.53
CA LEU A 513 -31.31 15.62 -10.10
C LEU A 513 -31.56 15.37 -11.58
N ARG A 514 -30.51 15.11 -12.38
CA ARG A 514 -30.63 14.80 -13.81
C ARG A 514 -31.46 13.54 -14.06
N LEU A 515 -31.26 12.48 -13.27
CA LEU A 515 -32.02 11.24 -13.40
C LEU A 515 -33.53 11.49 -13.19
N ILE A 516 -33.88 12.31 -12.21
CA ILE A 516 -35.29 12.67 -11.92
C ILE A 516 -35.84 13.55 -13.06
N ASP A 517 -35.10 14.56 -13.49
CA ASP A 517 -35.54 15.51 -14.52
C ASP A 517 -35.71 14.86 -15.90
N GLU A 518 -34.81 13.94 -16.29
CA GLU A 518 -34.87 13.29 -17.62
C GLU A 518 -35.92 12.16 -17.67
N HIS A 519 -36.04 11.36 -16.61
CA HIS A 519 -36.79 10.11 -16.69
C HIS A 519 -38.00 10.02 -15.78
N LEU A 520 -38.08 10.80 -14.70
CA LEU A 520 -39.05 10.63 -13.62
C LEU A 520 -39.92 11.86 -13.37
N TYR A 521 -39.72 12.98 -14.09
CA TYR A 521 -40.38 14.26 -13.86
C TYR A 521 -41.91 14.20 -13.89
N LYS A 522 -42.48 13.30 -14.72
CA LYS A 522 -43.94 13.13 -14.80
C LYS A 522 -44.52 12.34 -13.63
N VAL A 523 -43.71 11.58 -12.95
CA VAL A 523 -44.13 10.66 -11.87
C VAL A 523 -43.85 11.29 -10.50
N TYR A 524 -42.77 12.04 -10.39
CA TYR A 524 -42.29 12.66 -9.16
C TYR A 524 -42.08 14.19 -9.33
N PRO A 525 -43.11 14.98 -9.69
CA PRO A 525 -42.98 16.41 -9.97
C PRO A 525 -42.63 17.24 -8.70
N LEU A 526 -43.15 16.85 -7.52
CA LEU A 526 -42.83 17.53 -6.27
C LEU A 526 -41.39 17.28 -5.84
N LEU A 527 -40.93 16.04 -5.94
CA LEU A 527 -39.55 15.71 -5.61
C LEU A 527 -38.57 16.43 -6.55
N LEU A 528 -38.88 16.53 -7.84
CA LEU A 528 -38.08 17.30 -8.80
C LEU A 528 -38.00 18.78 -8.39
N LYS A 529 -39.14 19.37 -8.01
CA LYS A 529 -39.16 20.76 -7.54
C LYS A 529 -38.29 20.95 -6.29
N MET A 530 -38.37 20.03 -5.34
CA MET A 530 -37.54 20.04 -4.14
C MET A 530 -36.03 19.96 -4.50
N TYR A 531 -35.62 19.05 -5.41
CA TYR A 531 -34.24 18.95 -5.86
C TYR A 531 -33.75 20.23 -6.52
N LYS A 532 -34.53 20.86 -7.39
CA LYS A 532 -34.19 22.17 -8.02
C LYS A 532 -34.03 23.28 -7.02
N GLN A 533 -34.93 23.38 -6.04
CA GLN A 533 -34.82 24.37 -4.98
C GLN A 533 -33.60 24.16 -4.07
N THR A 534 -33.35 22.90 -3.71
CA THR A 534 -32.16 22.54 -2.91
C THR A 534 -30.87 22.79 -3.68
N ASP A 535 -30.85 22.60 -4.99
CA ASP A 535 -29.68 22.90 -5.84
C ASP A 535 -29.29 24.38 -5.79
N GLU A 536 -30.26 25.28 -5.94
CA GLU A 536 -30.06 26.73 -5.84
C GLU A 536 -29.58 27.15 -4.43
N GLN A 537 -30.14 26.55 -3.40
CA GLN A 537 -29.74 26.82 -2.01
C GLN A 537 -28.33 26.28 -1.74
N PHE A 538 -28.04 25.05 -2.15
CA PHE A 538 -26.73 24.43 -1.97
C PHE A 538 -25.62 25.20 -2.68
N ALA A 539 -25.86 25.66 -3.89
CA ALA A 539 -24.93 26.51 -4.63
C ALA A 539 -24.61 27.82 -3.88
N ARG A 540 -25.63 28.46 -3.29
CA ARG A 540 -25.48 29.73 -2.59
C ARG A 540 -24.91 29.57 -1.19
N GLU A 541 -25.40 28.61 -0.41
CA GLU A 541 -25.13 28.50 1.04
C GLU A 541 -23.97 27.53 1.35
N VAL A 542 -23.67 26.59 0.47
CA VAL A 542 -22.57 25.64 0.65
C VAL A 542 -21.42 25.92 -0.29
N THR A 543 -21.64 25.84 -1.62
CA THR A 543 -20.55 25.91 -2.60
C THR A 543 -19.90 27.32 -2.63
N ALA A 544 -20.69 28.38 -2.70
CA ALA A 544 -20.16 29.76 -2.74
C ALA A 544 -19.46 30.13 -1.43
N VAL A 545 -20.02 29.72 -0.28
CA VAL A 545 -19.41 29.98 1.03
C VAL A 545 -18.11 29.20 1.19
N SER A 546 -18.05 27.93 0.77
CA SER A 546 -16.82 27.13 0.77
C SER A 546 -15.70 27.79 -0.04
N ASN A 547 -16.00 28.25 -1.25
CA ASN A 547 -15.06 28.95 -2.11
C ASN A 547 -14.56 30.27 -1.51
N SER A 548 -15.42 31.00 -0.82
CA SER A 548 -15.03 32.22 -0.09
C SER A 548 -14.17 31.89 1.12
N PHE A 549 -14.52 30.86 1.87
CA PHE A 549 -13.81 30.43 3.07
C PHE A 549 -12.40 29.92 2.74
N TYR A 550 -12.17 29.29 1.58
CA TYR A 550 -10.84 28.91 1.11
C TYR A 550 -9.84 30.07 1.18
N ARG A 551 -10.22 31.26 0.69
CA ARG A 551 -9.35 32.43 0.69
C ARG A 551 -8.98 32.87 2.11
N GLN A 552 -9.89 32.72 3.05
CA GLN A 552 -9.67 33.14 4.44
C GLN A 552 -8.67 32.20 5.15
N TYR A 553 -8.91 30.87 5.15
CA TYR A 553 -7.99 29.99 5.84
C TYR A 553 -6.65 29.84 5.13
N ALA A 554 -6.60 29.94 3.79
CA ALA A 554 -5.36 29.94 3.06
C ALA A 554 -4.47 31.12 3.46
N ALA A 555 -5.05 32.33 3.60
CA ALA A 555 -4.34 33.49 4.08
C ALA A 555 -3.82 33.31 5.52
N LEU A 556 -4.63 32.77 6.43
CA LEU A 556 -4.24 32.51 7.82
C LEU A 556 -3.10 31.50 7.91
N VAL A 557 -3.14 30.40 7.14
CA VAL A 557 -2.10 29.39 7.12
C VAL A 557 -0.76 29.94 6.58
N VAL A 558 -0.80 30.87 5.61
CA VAL A 558 0.41 31.50 5.06
C VAL A 558 1.01 32.54 6.02
N GLN A 559 0.17 33.25 6.78
CA GLN A 559 0.62 34.31 7.69
C GLN A 559 1.22 33.81 9.00
N THR A 560 1.03 32.56 9.35
CA THR A 560 1.44 31.94 10.61
C THR A 560 2.47 30.83 10.38
N ASP A 561 3.60 30.89 11.08
CA ASP A 561 4.62 29.83 11.01
C ASP A 561 4.17 28.56 11.75
N ASP A 562 3.37 28.71 12.81
CA ASP A 562 2.81 27.60 13.61
C ASP A 562 1.29 27.43 13.39
N TYR A 563 0.90 27.30 12.12
CA TYR A 563 -0.49 27.16 11.71
C TYR A 563 -1.20 25.96 12.35
N ALA A 564 -0.47 24.89 12.70
CA ALA A 564 -1.04 23.69 13.29
C ALA A 564 -1.58 23.89 14.72
N THR A 565 -1.05 24.89 15.45
CA THR A 565 -1.43 25.22 16.83
C THR A 565 -2.07 26.61 16.95
N ASP A 566 -2.24 27.32 15.82
CA ASP A 566 -2.85 28.65 15.80
C ASP A 566 -4.32 28.63 16.25
N LYS A 567 -4.62 29.35 17.31
CA LYS A 567 -5.96 29.36 17.91
C LYS A 567 -7.02 30.01 17.02
N LEU A 568 -6.66 31.07 16.28
CA LEU A 568 -7.59 31.76 15.41
C LEU A 568 -7.98 30.88 14.23
N LEU A 569 -7.00 30.20 13.63
CA LEU A 569 -7.23 29.23 12.55
C LEU A 569 -8.10 28.07 13.05
N ALA A 570 -7.77 27.48 14.21
CA ALA A 570 -8.53 26.39 14.81
C ALA A 570 -10.02 26.79 15.08
N GLU A 571 -10.24 27.99 15.62
CA GLU A 571 -11.58 28.53 15.84
C GLU A 571 -12.36 28.73 14.53
N ARG A 572 -11.67 29.23 13.48
CA ARG A 572 -12.30 29.42 12.15
C ARG A 572 -12.66 28.10 11.50
N ILE A 573 -11.77 27.10 11.58
CA ILE A 573 -12.04 25.74 11.08
C ILE A 573 -13.23 25.13 11.82
N HIS A 574 -13.29 25.25 13.14
CA HIS A 574 -14.40 24.74 13.95
C HIS A 574 -15.73 25.39 13.57
N LYS A 575 -15.79 26.72 13.52
CA LYS A 575 -16.99 27.46 13.12
C LYS A 575 -17.48 27.09 11.71
N ALA A 576 -16.54 26.93 10.76
CA ALA A 576 -16.89 26.52 9.42
C ALA A 576 -17.41 25.07 9.39
N ALA A 577 -16.80 24.16 10.16
CA ALA A 577 -17.27 22.78 10.24
C ALA A 577 -18.70 22.69 10.81
N VAL A 578 -19.03 23.48 11.83
CA VAL A 578 -20.41 23.60 12.38
C VAL A 578 -21.35 24.14 11.29
N TYR A 579 -21.02 25.28 10.69
CA TYR A 579 -21.80 25.90 9.63
C TYR A 579 -22.18 24.92 8.51
N PHE A 580 -21.18 24.25 7.93
CA PHE A 580 -21.41 23.31 6.83
C PHE A 580 -22.16 22.05 7.30
N ALA A 581 -21.93 21.58 8.52
CA ALA A 581 -22.65 20.44 9.05
C ALA A 581 -24.14 20.72 9.18
N ASP A 582 -24.49 21.89 9.72
CA ASP A 582 -25.88 22.31 9.92
C ASP A 582 -26.59 22.48 8.56
N HIS A 583 -25.96 23.15 7.59
CA HIS A 583 -26.56 23.34 6.26
C HIS A 583 -26.70 21.99 5.49
N LEU A 584 -25.78 21.04 5.64
CA LEU A 584 -25.95 19.70 5.08
C LEU A 584 -27.13 18.96 5.74
N ASP A 585 -27.29 19.08 7.05
CA ASP A 585 -28.41 18.45 7.78
C ASP A 585 -29.76 19.12 7.45
N GLU A 586 -29.78 20.41 7.21
CA GLU A 586 -30.98 21.14 6.82
C GLU A 586 -31.40 20.91 5.37
N LEU A 587 -30.46 20.97 4.44
CA LEU A 587 -30.76 20.95 3.01
C LEU A 587 -30.85 19.52 2.45
N LEU A 588 -29.89 18.66 2.77
CA LEU A 588 -29.74 17.36 2.09
C LEU A 588 -30.35 16.20 2.85
N LYS A 589 -30.25 16.18 4.19
CA LYS A 589 -30.76 15.06 4.97
C LYS A 589 -32.26 14.81 4.77
N PRO A 590 -33.16 15.82 4.89
CA PRO A 590 -34.59 15.61 4.67
C PRO A 590 -34.89 15.19 3.22
N LEU A 591 -34.16 15.74 2.25
CA LEU A 591 -34.32 15.43 0.84
C LEU A 591 -33.95 13.97 0.55
N ILE A 592 -32.77 13.50 1.07
CA ILE A 592 -32.32 12.11 0.93
C ILE A 592 -33.31 11.14 1.58
N GLU A 593 -33.83 11.43 2.76
CA GLU A 593 -34.81 10.60 3.45
C GLU A 593 -36.14 10.49 2.70
N ARG A 594 -36.56 11.57 2.02
CA ARG A 594 -37.76 11.61 1.17
C ARG A 594 -37.56 11.01 -0.22
N THR A 595 -36.33 10.78 -0.66
CA THR A 595 -36.02 10.23 -1.99
C THR A 595 -36.40 8.75 -2.04
N ARG A 596 -37.63 8.45 -2.42
CA ARG A 596 -38.19 7.11 -2.55
C ARG A 596 -38.65 6.93 -3.99
N LEU A 597 -37.74 6.55 -4.86
CA LEU A 597 -37.95 6.42 -6.30
C LEU A 597 -38.12 4.95 -6.69
N ASP A 598 -39.00 4.71 -7.67
CA ASP A 598 -39.14 3.42 -8.35
C ASP A 598 -39.46 3.65 -9.82
N SER A 599 -39.22 2.64 -10.64
CA SER A 599 -39.50 2.67 -12.07
C SER A 599 -39.85 1.28 -12.56
N ASP A 600 -40.72 1.19 -13.56
CA ASP A 600 -41.01 -0.07 -14.25
C ASP A 600 -39.92 -0.42 -15.28
N ASN A 601 -39.05 0.51 -15.63
CA ASN A 601 -37.88 0.28 -16.49
C ASN A 601 -36.70 -0.21 -15.64
N GLN A 602 -36.18 -1.40 -15.95
CA GLN A 602 -35.12 -2.04 -15.17
C GLN A 602 -33.81 -1.22 -15.19
N ASP A 603 -33.43 -0.67 -16.33
CA ASP A 603 -32.20 0.14 -16.45
C ASP A 603 -32.29 1.41 -15.60
N ILE A 604 -33.47 2.08 -15.62
CA ILE A 604 -33.70 3.27 -14.78
C ILE A 604 -33.68 2.88 -13.31
N LYS A 605 -34.24 1.74 -12.94
CA LYS A 605 -34.26 1.26 -11.56
C LYS A 605 -32.86 0.98 -11.01
N GLU A 606 -31.98 0.39 -11.80
CA GLU A 606 -30.57 0.19 -11.46
C GLU A 606 -29.86 1.54 -11.28
N ARG A 607 -30.02 2.46 -12.23
CA ARG A 607 -29.48 3.83 -12.13
C ARG A 607 -29.98 4.60 -10.91
N ILE A 608 -31.26 4.45 -10.55
CA ILE A 608 -31.83 5.01 -9.31
C ILE A 608 -31.07 4.44 -8.11
N THR A 609 -30.94 3.12 -8.02
CA THR A 609 -30.31 2.45 -6.89
C THR A 609 -28.86 2.90 -6.73
N GLU A 610 -28.09 2.96 -7.81
CA GLU A 610 -26.71 3.44 -7.81
C GLU A 610 -26.61 4.91 -7.39
N SER A 611 -27.49 5.77 -7.93
CA SER A 611 -27.41 7.21 -7.69
C SER A 611 -27.85 7.56 -6.25
N VAL A 612 -28.88 6.91 -5.72
CA VAL A 612 -29.29 7.06 -4.31
C VAL A 612 -28.17 6.62 -3.38
N TYR A 613 -27.58 5.46 -3.65
CA TYR A 613 -26.48 4.93 -2.86
C TYR A 613 -25.27 5.87 -2.88
N ALA A 614 -24.87 6.36 -4.06
CA ALA A 614 -23.75 7.30 -4.20
C ALA A 614 -23.97 8.59 -3.40
N LEU A 615 -25.17 9.19 -3.52
CA LEU A 615 -25.53 10.41 -2.80
C LEU A 615 -25.55 10.19 -1.28
N GLN A 616 -26.13 9.09 -0.81
CA GLN A 616 -26.12 8.73 0.61
C GLN A 616 -24.70 8.54 1.15
N GLN A 617 -23.83 7.87 0.39
CA GLN A 617 -22.43 7.68 0.77
C GLN A 617 -21.67 9.00 0.85
N SER A 618 -21.75 9.84 -0.18
CA SER A 618 -21.05 11.12 -0.22
C SER A 618 -21.52 12.04 0.93
N PHE A 619 -22.81 12.07 1.21
CA PHE A 619 -23.38 12.81 2.34
C PHE A 619 -22.86 12.27 3.68
N ALA A 620 -23.00 10.96 3.93
CA ALA A 620 -22.59 10.34 5.19
C ALA A 620 -21.09 10.52 5.46
N GLN A 621 -20.26 10.37 4.45
CA GLN A 621 -18.81 10.58 4.56
C GLN A 621 -18.47 12.02 4.91
N LYS A 622 -19.05 13.00 4.21
CA LYS A 622 -18.78 14.42 4.45
C LYS A 622 -19.27 14.83 5.83
N ARG A 623 -20.48 14.40 6.19
CA ARG A 623 -21.07 14.69 7.51
C ARG A 623 -20.26 14.09 8.67
N HIS A 624 -19.73 12.86 8.47
CA HIS A 624 -18.82 12.21 9.43
C HIS A 624 -17.57 13.05 9.66
N LEU A 625 -16.88 13.47 8.59
CA LEU A 625 -15.65 14.26 8.69
C LEU A 625 -15.88 15.58 9.42
N LEU A 626 -16.94 16.32 9.07
CA LEU A 626 -17.28 17.57 9.75
C LEU A 626 -17.57 17.33 11.24
N ALA A 627 -18.33 16.28 11.59
CA ALA A 627 -18.62 15.93 12.99
C ALA A 627 -17.35 15.61 13.78
N ARG A 628 -16.39 14.91 13.18
CA ARG A 628 -15.10 14.61 13.83
C ARG A 628 -14.27 15.86 14.08
N VAL A 629 -14.23 16.78 13.11
CA VAL A 629 -13.53 18.07 13.26
C VAL A 629 -14.20 18.95 14.33
N ILE A 630 -15.53 18.96 14.41
CA ILE A 630 -16.26 19.65 15.47
C ILE A 630 -15.90 19.11 16.85
N ALA A 631 -15.82 17.77 17.00
CA ALA A 631 -15.57 17.13 18.28
C ALA A 631 -14.10 17.22 18.75
N HIS A 632 -13.12 17.16 17.84
CA HIS A 632 -11.70 16.97 18.17
C HIS A 632 -10.76 18.00 17.57
N GLY A 633 -11.25 18.95 16.77
CA GLY A 633 -10.42 19.84 15.98
C GLY A 633 -9.82 19.16 14.74
N PHE A 634 -9.04 19.93 13.98
CA PHE A 634 -8.37 19.46 12.77
C PHE A 634 -6.87 19.23 13.03
N SER A 635 -6.40 18.04 12.69
CA SER A 635 -4.96 17.73 12.54
C SER A 635 -4.78 16.78 11.36
N VAL A 636 -3.61 16.78 10.74
CA VAL A 636 -3.32 15.89 9.60
C VAL A 636 -3.58 14.42 9.96
N ALA A 637 -3.07 13.98 11.11
CA ALA A 637 -3.19 12.59 11.56
C ALA A 637 -4.65 12.18 11.83
N SER A 638 -5.39 13.00 12.60
CA SER A 638 -6.80 12.73 12.91
C SER A 638 -7.67 12.75 11.65
N TYR A 639 -7.44 13.73 10.76
CA TYR A 639 -8.19 13.85 9.52
C TYR A 639 -8.03 12.62 8.61
N LEU A 640 -6.80 12.12 8.40
CA LEU A 640 -6.55 10.94 7.57
C LEU A 640 -7.23 9.69 8.15
N LYS A 641 -7.15 9.49 9.47
CA LYS A 641 -7.83 8.40 10.16
C LYS A 641 -9.36 8.50 10.02
N ASP A 642 -9.93 9.67 10.31
CA ASP A 642 -11.38 9.88 10.27
C ASP A 642 -11.93 9.80 8.84
N LYS A 643 -11.16 10.22 7.83
CA LYS A 643 -11.49 10.07 6.40
C LYS A 643 -11.65 8.61 6.03
N ALA A 644 -10.71 7.77 6.41
CA ALA A 644 -10.75 6.34 6.14
C ALA A 644 -11.94 5.67 6.85
N VAL A 645 -12.18 5.98 8.11
CA VAL A 645 -13.32 5.48 8.88
C VAL A 645 -14.64 5.91 8.25
N GLY A 646 -14.75 7.18 7.85
CA GLY A 646 -15.94 7.71 7.18
C GLY A 646 -16.26 7.00 5.87
N MET A 647 -15.23 6.73 5.04
CA MET A 647 -15.38 5.97 3.79
C MET A 647 -15.88 4.55 4.04
N LEU A 648 -15.29 3.84 5.01
CA LEU A 648 -15.63 2.45 5.32
C LEU A 648 -17.02 2.30 5.95
N ASN A 649 -17.43 3.26 6.78
CA ASN A 649 -18.76 3.27 7.40
C ASN A 649 -19.85 3.60 6.39
N ALA A 650 -19.61 4.52 5.47
CA ALA A 650 -20.55 4.89 4.43
C ALA A 650 -20.84 3.72 3.47
N GLU A 651 -19.90 2.78 3.28
CA GLU A 651 -20.10 1.59 2.46
C GLU A 651 -20.91 0.46 3.11
N GLN A 652 -21.14 0.52 4.42
CA GLN A 652 -22.05 -0.43 5.06
C GLN A 652 -23.48 -0.02 4.70
N PRO A 653 -24.31 -0.92 4.12
CA PRO A 653 -25.73 -0.61 4.00
C PRO A 653 -26.21 -0.29 5.42
N ALA A 654 -26.86 0.86 5.58
CA ALA A 654 -27.43 1.24 6.86
C ALA A 654 -28.14 0.00 7.41
N LYS A 655 -27.66 -0.56 8.53
CA LYS A 655 -28.36 -1.65 9.21
C LYS A 655 -29.74 -1.10 9.41
N ARG A 656 -30.73 -1.66 8.69
CA ARG A 656 -32.12 -1.40 9.01
C ARG A 656 -32.23 -1.75 10.48
N GLU A 657 -32.23 -0.73 11.33
CA GLU A 657 -32.69 -0.91 12.70
C GLU A 657 -34.03 -1.62 12.56
N ARG A 658 -34.07 -2.86 13.05
CA ARG A 658 -35.34 -3.51 13.32
C ARG A 658 -35.98 -2.65 14.39
N LYS A 659 -36.68 -1.60 13.94
CA LYS A 659 -37.58 -0.88 14.82
C LYS A 659 -38.51 -1.92 15.42
N SER A 660 -38.44 -2.08 16.74
CA SER A 660 -39.44 -2.75 17.51
C SER A 660 -40.83 -2.31 17.01
N LYS A 661 -41.78 -3.23 16.97
CA LYS A 661 -43.17 -2.95 16.67
C LYS A 661 -43.79 -1.96 17.71
N ALA A 662 -43.32 -0.73 17.69
CA ALA A 662 -44.03 0.37 18.26
C ALA A 662 -44.93 0.93 17.15
N THR A 663 -46.22 1.03 17.41
CA THR A 663 -47.24 1.55 16.54
C THR A 663 -46.81 2.92 16.00
N GLU A 664 -46.20 2.94 14.80
CA GLU A 664 -45.89 4.19 14.10
C GLU A 664 -47.20 4.84 13.70
N LYS A 665 -47.54 5.97 14.32
CA LYS A 665 -48.51 6.93 13.78
C LYS A 665 -47.99 7.33 12.40
N ILE A 666 -48.69 6.89 11.36
CA ILE A 666 -48.34 7.18 9.98
C ILE A 666 -48.80 8.60 9.70
N GLU A 667 -47.89 9.57 9.76
CA GLU A 667 -48.11 10.91 9.24
C GLU A 667 -48.32 10.85 7.72
N VAL A 668 -49.48 11.33 7.28
CA VAL A 668 -49.77 11.57 5.86
C VAL A 668 -48.88 12.73 5.40
N ASP A 669 -47.84 12.44 4.63
CA ASP A 669 -46.97 13.51 4.11
C ASP A 669 -47.64 14.17 2.88
N ARG A 670 -48.46 15.19 3.12
CA ARG A 670 -49.19 15.94 2.08
C ARG A 670 -48.26 16.63 1.07
N ASN A 671 -46.98 16.77 1.40
CA ASN A 671 -45.98 17.39 0.55
C ASN A 671 -45.12 16.36 -0.24
N SER A 672 -45.49 15.09 -0.21
CA SER A 672 -44.81 14.02 -0.96
C SER A 672 -45.62 13.60 -2.20
N ASP A 673 -44.93 13.20 -3.25
CA ASP A 673 -45.56 12.58 -4.45
C ASP A 673 -46.26 11.26 -4.13
N ILE A 674 -45.95 10.64 -3.02
CA ILE A 674 -46.58 9.43 -2.47
C ILE A 674 -47.16 9.73 -1.11
N LYS A 675 -48.44 10.07 -1.05
CA LYS A 675 -49.11 10.52 0.19
C LYS A 675 -49.25 9.40 1.22
N HIS A 676 -49.39 8.15 0.79
CA HIS A 676 -49.62 6.96 1.63
C HIS A 676 -48.54 5.87 1.40
N PRO A 677 -47.36 6.01 2.01
CA PRO A 677 -46.22 5.09 1.74
C PRO A 677 -46.44 3.62 2.15
N LYS A 678 -47.31 3.36 3.16
CA LYS A 678 -47.66 1.98 3.59
C LYS A 678 -48.51 1.32 2.51
N LEU A 679 -49.54 2.00 2.03
CA LEU A 679 -50.39 1.53 0.93
C LEU A 679 -49.58 1.30 -0.34
N PHE A 680 -48.68 2.21 -0.66
CA PHE A 680 -47.78 2.05 -1.80
C PHE A 680 -46.97 0.74 -1.71
N ARG A 681 -46.43 0.42 -0.54
CA ARG A 681 -45.68 -0.85 -0.33
C ARG A 681 -46.58 -2.06 -0.50
N ASN A 682 -47.79 -2.02 0.05
CA ASN A 682 -48.77 -3.12 -0.03
C ASN A 682 -49.19 -3.37 -1.48
N LEU A 683 -49.59 -2.35 -2.20
CA LEU A 683 -49.99 -2.47 -3.60
C LEU A 683 -48.81 -2.88 -4.52
N ARG A 684 -47.61 -2.41 -4.20
CA ARG A 684 -46.40 -2.85 -4.94
C ARG A 684 -46.07 -4.33 -4.73
N ALA A 685 -46.18 -4.83 -3.49
CA ALA A 685 -45.98 -6.23 -3.19
C ALA A 685 -47.06 -7.10 -3.86
N TRP A 686 -48.35 -6.72 -3.79
CA TRP A 686 -49.45 -7.36 -4.49
C TRP A 686 -49.20 -7.39 -6.01
N ARG A 687 -48.84 -6.28 -6.61
CA ARG A 687 -48.54 -6.20 -8.06
C ARG A 687 -47.43 -7.15 -8.48
N ALA A 688 -46.37 -7.29 -7.68
CA ALA A 688 -45.26 -8.18 -7.97
C ALA A 688 -45.71 -9.66 -7.92
N ALA A 689 -46.45 -10.05 -6.89
CA ALA A 689 -46.99 -11.41 -6.77
C ALA A 689 -47.94 -11.75 -7.93
N ARG A 690 -48.85 -10.80 -8.30
CA ARG A 690 -49.76 -11.01 -9.43
C ARG A 690 -49.04 -11.08 -10.78
N ALA A 691 -47.98 -10.33 -10.95
CA ALA A 691 -47.16 -10.39 -12.17
C ALA A 691 -46.46 -11.74 -12.32
N GLU A 692 -45.95 -12.29 -11.21
CA GLU A 692 -45.32 -13.61 -11.15
C GLU A 692 -46.34 -14.73 -11.46
N GLU A 693 -47.53 -14.72 -10.84
CA GLU A 693 -48.58 -15.66 -11.11
C GLU A 693 -49.05 -15.67 -12.57
N LEU A 694 -49.11 -14.50 -13.20
CA LEU A 694 -49.56 -14.34 -14.58
C LEU A 694 -48.41 -14.52 -15.62
N GLY A 695 -47.17 -14.70 -15.17
CA GLY A 695 -46.00 -14.77 -16.04
C GLY A 695 -45.81 -13.49 -16.89
N ARG A 696 -46.15 -12.31 -16.38
CA ARG A 696 -46.16 -11.05 -17.13
C ARG A 696 -45.32 -9.97 -16.40
N PRO A 697 -44.78 -9.01 -17.17
CA PRO A 697 -44.13 -7.86 -16.57
C PRO A 697 -45.06 -7.10 -15.63
N VAL A 698 -44.54 -6.55 -14.53
CA VAL A 698 -45.29 -5.83 -13.48
C VAL A 698 -46.12 -4.64 -14.01
N TYR A 699 -45.64 -3.96 -15.06
CA TYR A 699 -46.35 -2.84 -15.67
C TYR A 699 -47.60 -3.26 -16.47
N ASN A 700 -47.71 -4.51 -16.86
CA ASN A 700 -48.91 -5.09 -17.49
C ASN A 700 -50.02 -5.39 -16.48
N VAL A 701 -49.72 -5.56 -15.20
CA VAL A 701 -50.69 -5.72 -14.12
C VAL A 701 -51.18 -4.33 -13.70
N LEU A 702 -50.27 -3.44 -13.35
CA LEU A 702 -50.57 -2.09 -12.95
C LEU A 702 -49.33 -1.19 -13.19
N ASN A 703 -49.44 -0.21 -14.07
CA ASN A 703 -48.30 0.67 -14.32
C ASN A 703 -48.00 1.58 -13.12
N HIS A 704 -46.77 2.04 -13.01
CA HIS A 704 -46.28 2.78 -11.85
C HIS A 704 -47.05 4.09 -11.61
N LYS A 705 -47.42 4.81 -12.65
CA LYS A 705 -48.21 6.05 -12.55
C LYS A 705 -49.61 5.79 -12.03
N THR A 706 -50.28 4.74 -12.47
CA THR A 706 -51.59 4.32 -11.97
C THR A 706 -51.49 3.91 -10.49
N LEU A 707 -50.45 3.17 -10.10
CA LEU A 707 -50.25 2.76 -8.72
C LEU A 707 -50.12 3.97 -7.79
N ILE A 708 -49.36 4.99 -8.16
CA ILE A 708 -49.25 6.25 -7.40
C ILE A 708 -50.60 6.97 -7.37
N GLY A 709 -51.34 7.02 -8.46
CA GLY A 709 -52.66 7.61 -8.50
C GLY A 709 -53.61 6.95 -7.51
N ILE A 710 -53.69 5.62 -7.47
CA ILE A 710 -54.52 4.86 -6.51
C ILE A 710 -54.11 5.14 -5.06
N VAL A 711 -52.81 5.19 -4.80
CA VAL A 711 -52.26 5.46 -3.47
C VAL A 711 -52.61 6.85 -2.99
N ASN A 712 -52.63 7.84 -3.88
CA ASN A 712 -52.86 9.25 -3.50
C ASN A 712 -54.35 9.65 -3.44
N GLU A 713 -55.20 9.01 -4.25
CA GLU A 713 -56.62 9.32 -4.37
C GLU A 713 -57.50 8.38 -3.55
N LEU A 714 -56.98 7.24 -3.07
CA LEU A 714 -57.67 6.25 -2.24
C LEU A 714 -59.06 5.87 -2.77
N PRO A 715 -59.18 5.37 -4.02
CA PRO A 715 -60.46 5.03 -4.64
C PRO A 715 -61.23 3.96 -3.83
N THR A 716 -62.48 4.21 -3.56
CA THR A 716 -63.37 3.30 -2.81
C THR A 716 -64.33 2.53 -3.73
N SER A 717 -64.43 2.90 -4.99
CA SER A 717 -65.32 2.28 -5.97
C SER A 717 -64.66 2.00 -7.30
N GLY A 718 -65.22 1.03 -8.06
CA GLY A 718 -64.78 0.74 -9.42
C GLY A 718 -64.87 1.93 -10.39
N LYS A 719 -65.85 2.86 -10.15
CA LYS A 719 -65.96 4.08 -10.93
C LYS A 719 -64.78 5.04 -10.67
N GLU A 720 -64.31 5.10 -9.44
CA GLU A 720 -63.12 5.93 -9.08
C GLU A 720 -61.85 5.30 -9.60
N LEU A 721 -61.69 3.99 -9.56
CA LEU A 721 -60.55 3.30 -10.19
C LEU A 721 -60.46 3.60 -11.68
N LEU A 722 -61.57 3.64 -12.41
CA LEU A 722 -61.59 3.96 -13.83
C LEU A 722 -61.17 5.43 -14.15
N ARG A 723 -61.17 6.33 -13.17
CA ARG A 723 -60.67 7.71 -13.31
C ARG A 723 -59.13 7.77 -13.17
N MET A 724 -58.51 6.71 -12.66
CA MET A 724 -57.05 6.69 -12.50
C MET A 724 -56.36 6.64 -13.86
N PRO A 725 -55.32 7.47 -14.07
CA PRO A 725 -54.58 7.50 -15.33
C PRO A 725 -54.01 6.13 -15.69
N GLY A 726 -54.40 5.56 -16.82
CA GLY A 726 -53.92 4.29 -17.31
C GLY A 726 -54.63 3.05 -16.72
N PHE A 727 -55.75 3.21 -15.98
CA PHE A 727 -56.56 2.11 -15.47
C PHE A 727 -57.83 1.96 -16.31
N GLY A 728 -57.89 0.88 -17.09
CA GLY A 728 -59.00 0.63 -18.04
C GLY A 728 -60.02 -0.39 -17.55
N LYS A 729 -61.15 -0.57 -18.32
CA LYS A 729 -62.23 -1.53 -17.99
C LYS A 729 -61.69 -2.95 -17.80
N LYS A 730 -60.75 -3.37 -18.66
CA LYS A 730 -60.11 -4.70 -18.57
C LYS A 730 -59.32 -4.88 -17.27
N SER A 731 -58.61 -3.86 -16.83
CA SER A 731 -57.88 -3.89 -15.54
C SER A 731 -58.86 -3.89 -14.35
N LEU A 732 -60.01 -3.23 -14.47
CA LEU A 732 -61.04 -3.25 -13.45
C LEU A 732 -61.65 -4.67 -13.28
N GLU A 733 -61.92 -5.33 -14.39
CA GLU A 733 -62.46 -6.72 -14.37
C GLU A 733 -61.47 -7.70 -13.76
N MET A 734 -60.18 -7.55 -14.09
CA MET A 734 -59.12 -8.49 -13.67
C MET A 734 -58.64 -8.22 -12.22
N PHE A 735 -58.46 -6.99 -11.83
CA PHE A 735 -57.73 -6.60 -10.63
C PHE A 735 -58.51 -5.66 -9.67
N GLY A 736 -59.65 -5.12 -10.14
CA GLY A 736 -60.36 -4.07 -9.43
C GLY A 736 -60.80 -4.44 -8.02
N LYS A 737 -61.35 -5.66 -7.83
CA LYS A 737 -61.76 -6.16 -6.52
C LYS A 737 -60.61 -6.27 -5.51
N GLU A 738 -59.47 -6.81 -5.94
CA GLU A 738 -58.31 -6.98 -5.07
C GLU A 738 -57.70 -5.64 -4.66
N ILE A 739 -57.60 -4.72 -5.64
CA ILE A 739 -57.05 -3.35 -5.36
C ILE A 739 -57.93 -2.60 -4.37
N LEU A 740 -59.26 -2.67 -4.57
CA LEU A 740 -60.23 -2.01 -3.66
C LEU A 740 -60.18 -2.63 -2.26
N ALA A 741 -60.06 -3.93 -2.13
CA ALA A 741 -59.88 -4.60 -0.83
C ALA A 741 -58.59 -4.10 -0.10
N ILE A 742 -57.47 -4.03 -0.80
CA ILE A 742 -56.21 -3.54 -0.22
C ILE A 742 -56.32 -2.05 0.21
N VAL A 743 -56.99 -1.22 -0.59
CA VAL A 743 -57.24 0.20 -0.26
C VAL A 743 -58.17 0.31 0.94
N GLN A 744 -59.22 -0.48 0.99
CA GLN A 744 -60.20 -0.46 2.09
C GLN A 744 -59.55 -0.94 3.40
N GLU A 745 -58.85 -2.08 3.40
CA GLU A 745 -58.08 -2.54 4.56
C GLU A 745 -57.11 -1.50 5.08
N TYR A 746 -56.42 -0.80 4.15
CA TYR A 746 -55.53 0.30 4.54
C TYR A 746 -56.28 1.45 5.21
N MET A 747 -57.46 1.83 4.71
CA MET A 747 -58.27 2.92 5.27
C MET A 747 -58.87 2.54 6.64
N GLU A 748 -59.27 1.31 6.85
CA GLU A 748 -59.72 0.78 8.13
C GLU A 748 -58.61 0.77 9.18
N ASP A 749 -57.39 0.37 8.80
CA ASP A 749 -56.23 0.39 9.67
C ASP A 749 -55.72 1.79 9.98
N ASN A 750 -56.06 2.78 9.16
CA ASN A 750 -55.55 4.16 9.26
C ASN A 750 -56.73 5.15 9.06
N PRO A 751 -57.65 5.27 10.03
CA PRO A 751 -58.76 6.24 9.91
C PRO A 751 -58.22 7.67 9.77
N MET A 752 -58.72 8.37 8.74
CA MET A 752 -58.29 9.75 8.38
C MET A 752 -58.76 10.79 9.38
#